data_298346df12740c628b664e378c8e6929
#
_entry.id   298346df12740c628b664e378c8e6929
#
_cell.length_a   1.000
_cell.length_b   1.000
_cell.length_c   1.000
_cell.angle_alpha   90.00
_cell.angle_beta   90.00
_cell.angle_gamma   90.00
#
_symmetry.space_group_name_H-M   'P 1'
#
loop_
_entity.id
_entity.type
_entity.pdbx_description
1 polymer ?
#
loop_
_entity_poly.entity_id
_entity_poly.type
_entity_poly.pdbx_seq_one_letter_code
_entity_poly.pdbx_strand_id
1 'polypeptide(L)'
;MQHSSEPRRLCTIAARNYAASVLLLVRSFAEHHPDIPVTVLFVDARPEDGFPDYPCEILVPEALPIDRDAFLRMATYYDVTELSTALKPCLLAHLLERGAGSVMYLDPDIEVFAPLDDLFDLAASRQIVLTPHVMRPMPRDGLSITEETIMASGQFNLGFVTVSPDAASFLDYWWERTRLHALSHEKGYFTDQRWVDAVPVFFEHAICRDSACNVAYWNLHERTLGIDEHDRWTVDGAPLRFFHFSGHDASEPTRLSRHVAEPGRIRVTEHPALARLLFERSARITAVDVGETPPYRWKRTADGLELNPTIRRLYWEGVQAAADRNEAPPPHAFGADGGAAFAAWLLEPSEPGAAVTRFQHAVWRDNPHFQRLCPDPLGADGEHFVELTRIDVTLTLHDLMPRALRPPPCRDAVVLPGVNLVGDLDDELGMAAAGRMLARMIRASGVPMATTVVRPPEHDRRHRYPTTIDGAPFGLGMLAMDVDGLLHFAGTSAFHPHRARPRVGVWDWAVGSLPERMRAAYDLVDEVWCASDHVRSALAGFSDRPIVKHPLAIDVLPHAPAVTRGDLGLPEAEFLFGLVFDYRGILARTNPLGLITAYRRAFGPDDGAGLVLETINGSRAPDHAALVETAVCGRSDIHLLDRHLDEVEMRALFHLLDCYVSLHRSEGLGFTIATAMAAGTPAIATDWSGNLEFMDDDSAVLVPSSLVEVGHDAWPYLPDSSWADPDLDAAANAMRRLFDDPAQARELGARGRARITAVGDVQRAASWFTDRFVEHTGLEVAVS
;
A
#
# COMPACT_ATOMS: atom_id res chain seq x y z
N MET A 1 -8.02 0.63 -59.46
CA MET A 1 -6.83 1.23 -58.88
C MET A 1 -6.19 0.16 -58.01
N GLN A 2 -5.01 -0.32 -58.41
CA GLN A 2 -4.28 -1.24 -57.57
C GLN A 2 -3.75 -0.41 -56.38
N HIS A 3 -4.29 -0.65 -55.18
CA HIS A 3 -3.65 -0.18 -53.95
C HIS A 3 -2.31 -0.93 -53.84
N SER A 4 -1.20 -0.28 -54.13
CA SER A 4 0.10 -0.73 -53.66
C SER A 4 0.02 -0.70 -52.14
N SER A 5 -0.03 -1.85 -51.51
CA SER A 5 -0.04 -1.94 -50.04
C SER A 5 1.36 -1.52 -49.57
N GLU A 6 1.53 -0.26 -49.26
CA GLU A 6 2.71 0.19 -48.51
C GLU A 6 2.78 -0.62 -47.21
N PRO A 7 3.99 -1.05 -46.78
CA PRO A 7 4.10 -1.95 -45.63
C PRO A 7 3.63 -1.25 -44.36
N ARG A 8 2.58 -1.79 -43.72
CA ARG A 8 2.04 -1.32 -42.45
C ARG A 8 2.79 -1.96 -41.28
N ARG A 9 2.86 -1.29 -40.14
CA ARG A 9 3.49 -1.82 -38.93
C ARG A 9 2.79 -1.35 -37.68
N LEU A 10 2.64 -2.25 -36.69
CA LEU A 10 2.28 -1.88 -35.32
C LEU A 10 3.57 -1.73 -34.50
N CYS A 11 3.60 -0.79 -33.57
CA CYS A 11 4.64 -0.74 -32.53
C CYS A 11 4.08 -0.41 -31.14
N THR A 12 4.84 -0.81 -30.12
CA THR A 12 4.58 -0.46 -28.72
C THR A 12 5.89 -0.30 -27.97
N ILE A 13 5.83 0.38 -26.82
CA ILE A 13 6.96 0.62 -25.92
C ILE A 13 6.59 0.16 -24.51
N ALA A 14 7.45 -0.61 -23.87
CA ALA A 14 7.24 -1.09 -22.50
C ALA A 14 8.56 -1.30 -21.75
N ALA A 15 8.48 -1.45 -20.43
CA ALA A 15 9.51 -2.09 -19.65
C ALA A 15 9.24 -3.62 -19.58
N ARG A 16 10.29 -4.41 -19.31
CA ARG A 16 10.20 -5.89 -19.33
C ARG A 16 9.21 -6.46 -18.31
N ASN A 17 8.99 -5.80 -17.19
CA ASN A 17 7.98 -6.18 -16.21
C ASN A 17 6.53 -6.00 -16.71
N TYR A 18 6.33 -5.41 -17.89
CA TYR A 18 5.03 -5.24 -18.54
C TYR A 18 4.78 -6.23 -19.69
N ALA A 19 5.65 -7.26 -19.81
CA ALA A 19 5.65 -8.21 -20.92
C ALA A 19 4.32 -8.96 -21.11
N ALA A 20 3.58 -9.29 -20.04
CA ALA A 20 2.27 -9.94 -20.12
C ALA A 20 1.26 -9.08 -20.89
N SER A 21 1.17 -7.79 -20.57
CA SER A 21 0.29 -6.86 -21.29
C SER A 21 0.72 -6.70 -22.75
N VAL A 22 2.03 -6.59 -23.01
CA VAL A 22 2.58 -6.55 -24.39
C VAL A 22 2.14 -7.77 -25.20
N LEU A 23 2.23 -8.98 -24.64
CA LEU A 23 1.84 -10.20 -25.35
C LEU A 23 0.35 -10.26 -25.62
N LEU A 24 -0.50 -9.75 -24.73
CA LEU A 24 -1.94 -9.65 -25.00
C LEU A 24 -2.22 -8.66 -26.14
N LEU A 25 -1.58 -7.50 -26.15
CA LEU A 25 -1.69 -6.56 -27.27
C LEU A 25 -1.26 -7.22 -28.59
N VAL A 26 -0.07 -7.85 -28.62
CA VAL A 26 0.47 -8.50 -29.84
C VAL A 26 -0.46 -9.59 -30.35
N ARG A 27 -0.98 -10.45 -29.45
CA ARG A 27 -1.88 -11.54 -29.82
C ARG A 27 -3.23 -11.02 -30.32
N SER A 28 -3.87 -10.11 -29.58
CA SER A 28 -5.17 -9.55 -29.97
C SER A 28 -5.08 -8.76 -31.28
N PHE A 29 -3.98 -8.06 -31.53
CA PHE A 29 -3.75 -7.40 -32.83
C PHE A 29 -3.56 -8.42 -33.96
N ALA A 30 -2.73 -9.45 -33.75
CA ALA A 30 -2.45 -10.47 -34.77
C ALA A 30 -3.68 -11.30 -35.16
N GLU A 31 -4.67 -11.48 -34.26
CA GLU A 31 -5.95 -12.12 -34.57
C GLU A 31 -6.72 -11.41 -35.69
N HIS A 32 -6.58 -10.08 -35.79
CA HIS A 32 -7.25 -9.25 -36.77
C HIS A 32 -6.33 -8.82 -37.93
N HIS A 33 -5.02 -8.87 -37.72
CA HIS A 33 -3.98 -8.38 -38.65
C HIS A 33 -2.79 -9.34 -38.73
N PRO A 34 -2.97 -10.59 -39.17
CA PRO A 34 -1.91 -11.62 -39.16
C PRO A 34 -0.72 -11.27 -40.08
N ASP A 35 -0.92 -10.41 -41.08
CA ASP A 35 0.10 -10.03 -42.06
C ASP A 35 0.84 -8.72 -41.70
N ILE A 36 0.42 -8.02 -40.63
CA ILE A 36 1.05 -6.77 -40.20
C ILE A 36 2.07 -7.08 -39.09
N PRO A 37 3.37 -6.84 -39.32
CA PRO A 37 4.38 -7.11 -38.30
C PRO A 37 4.27 -6.14 -37.11
N VAL A 38 4.55 -6.68 -35.92
CA VAL A 38 4.57 -5.94 -34.66
C VAL A 38 6.01 -5.77 -34.18
N THR A 39 6.35 -4.55 -33.74
CA THR A 39 7.64 -4.22 -33.14
C THR A 39 7.46 -3.73 -31.71
N VAL A 40 8.21 -4.29 -30.78
CA VAL A 40 8.18 -3.95 -29.35
C VAL A 40 9.53 -3.37 -28.94
N LEU A 41 9.55 -2.17 -28.40
CA LEU A 41 10.73 -1.57 -27.78
C LEU A 41 10.68 -1.80 -26.27
N PHE A 42 11.60 -2.61 -25.72
CA PHE A 42 11.76 -2.70 -24.27
C PHE A 42 12.81 -1.69 -23.78
N VAL A 43 12.35 -0.62 -23.12
CA VAL A 43 13.17 0.53 -22.71
C VAL A 43 14.25 0.22 -21.68
N ASP A 44 14.13 -0.89 -20.96
CA ASP A 44 15.06 -1.33 -19.93
C ASP A 44 15.83 -2.62 -20.32
N ALA A 45 15.72 -3.02 -21.57
CA ALA A 45 16.46 -4.17 -22.12
C ALA A 45 17.81 -3.74 -22.71
N ARG A 46 18.69 -4.72 -22.87
CA ARG A 46 20.00 -4.63 -23.52
C ARG A 46 20.15 -5.73 -24.56
N PRO A 47 21.07 -5.59 -25.52
CA PRO A 47 21.30 -6.60 -26.55
C PRO A 47 21.66 -8.00 -26.00
N GLU A 48 22.31 -8.06 -24.84
CA GLU A 48 22.67 -9.31 -24.16
C GLU A 48 21.55 -9.98 -23.36
N ASP A 49 20.43 -9.28 -23.10
CA ASP A 49 19.29 -9.84 -22.39
C ASP A 49 18.58 -10.87 -23.29
N GLY A 50 18.32 -12.06 -22.75
CA GLY A 50 17.52 -13.08 -23.44
C GLY A 50 16.03 -12.73 -23.37
N PHE A 51 15.31 -13.05 -24.45
CA PHE A 51 13.86 -12.94 -24.51
C PHE A 51 13.23 -14.30 -24.84
N PRO A 52 12.05 -14.63 -24.30
CA PRO A 52 11.24 -15.72 -24.82
C PRO A 52 10.93 -15.52 -26.30
N ASP A 53 10.48 -16.59 -26.98
CA ASP A 53 10.06 -16.52 -28.40
C ASP A 53 8.72 -15.79 -28.52
N TYR A 54 8.79 -14.46 -28.55
CA TYR A 54 7.60 -13.63 -28.72
C TYR A 54 7.26 -13.51 -30.21
N PRO A 55 5.95 -13.49 -30.57
CA PRO A 55 5.51 -13.40 -31.97
C PRO A 55 5.64 -11.95 -32.49
N CYS A 56 6.76 -11.28 -32.25
CA CYS A 56 7.00 -9.88 -32.64
C CYS A 56 8.51 -9.61 -32.75
N GLU A 57 8.84 -8.52 -33.46
CA GLU A 57 10.22 -8.00 -33.46
C GLU A 57 10.50 -7.26 -32.15
N ILE A 58 11.59 -7.62 -31.46
CA ILE A 58 12.02 -6.94 -30.22
C ILE A 58 13.14 -5.97 -30.56
N LEU A 59 12.99 -4.71 -30.14
CA LEU A 59 14.03 -3.70 -30.15
C LEU A 59 14.46 -3.37 -28.72
N VAL A 60 15.71 -2.98 -28.60
CA VAL A 60 16.31 -2.42 -27.39
C VAL A 60 16.73 -0.96 -27.66
N PRO A 61 16.97 -0.13 -26.66
CA PRO A 61 17.28 1.28 -26.85
C PRO A 61 18.46 1.55 -27.79
N GLU A 62 19.45 0.66 -27.80
CA GLU A 62 20.64 0.75 -28.67
C GLU A 62 20.32 0.60 -30.17
N ALA A 63 19.13 0.09 -30.53
CA ALA A 63 18.68 0.03 -31.91
C ALA A 63 18.14 1.38 -32.43
N LEU A 64 17.80 2.31 -31.55
CA LEU A 64 17.31 3.64 -31.92
C LEU A 64 18.45 4.58 -32.27
N PRO A 65 18.22 5.60 -33.13
CA PRO A 65 19.22 6.60 -33.48
C PRO A 65 19.42 7.65 -32.37
N ILE A 66 19.68 7.19 -31.16
CA ILE A 66 19.94 8.00 -29.98
C ILE A 66 21.34 7.67 -29.45
N ASP A 67 22.12 8.71 -29.17
CA ASP A 67 23.38 8.53 -28.48
C ASP A 67 23.18 7.85 -27.12
N ARG A 68 24.03 6.86 -26.81
CA ARG A 68 23.90 6.06 -25.59
C ARG A 68 23.90 6.90 -24.32
N ASP A 69 24.80 7.89 -24.20
CA ASP A 69 24.86 8.75 -23.03
C ASP A 69 23.64 9.67 -22.96
N ALA A 70 23.10 10.12 -24.09
CA ALA A 70 21.86 10.87 -24.15
C ALA A 70 20.69 10.02 -23.65
N PHE A 71 20.59 8.75 -24.06
CA PHE A 71 19.59 7.81 -23.55
C PHE A 71 19.74 7.58 -22.05
N LEU A 72 20.96 7.34 -21.52
CA LEU A 72 21.17 7.12 -20.10
C LEU A 72 20.88 8.36 -19.25
N ARG A 73 21.07 9.57 -19.80
CA ARG A 73 20.58 10.80 -19.17
C ARG A 73 19.06 10.82 -19.09
N MET A 74 18.35 10.45 -20.17
CA MET A 74 16.88 10.32 -20.16
C MET A 74 16.43 9.30 -19.12
N ALA A 75 17.04 8.13 -19.07
CA ALA A 75 16.75 7.10 -18.07
C ALA A 75 17.04 7.57 -16.62
N THR A 76 17.91 8.57 -16.43
CA THR A 76 18.20 9.16 -15.10
C THR A 76 17.12 10.14 -14.66
N TYR A 77 16.66 11.03 -15.54
CA TYR A 77 15.65 12.05 -15.15
C TYR A 77 14.20 11.63 -15.37
N TYR A 78 13.93 10.65 -16.23
CA TYR A 78 12.59 10.14 -16.48
C TYR A 78 12.31 8.86 -15.65
N ASP A 79 11.10 8.75 -15.16
CA ASP A 79 10.57 7.48 -14.69
C ASP A 79 10.24 6.55 -15.87
N VAL A 80 9.69 5.37 -15.58
CA VAL A 80 9.36 4.38 -16.63
C VAL A 80 8.31 4.90 -17.62
N THR A 81 7.32 5.64 -17.14
CA THR A 81 6.23 6.18 -17.96
C THR A 81 6.74 7.36 -18.81
N GLU A 82 7.44 8.29 -18.19
CA GLU A 82 8.04 9.45 -18.85
C GLU A 82 9.04 9.00 -19.93
N LEU A 83 9.90 8.02 -19.63
CA LEU A 83 10.87 7.50 -20.59
C LEU A 83 10.19 6.80 -21.77
N SER A 84 9.20 5.94 -21.49
CA SER A 84 8.48 5.21 -22.53
C SER A 84 7.72 6.16 -23.48
N THR A 85 7.05 7.15 -22.90
CA THR A 85 6.30 8.15 -23.71
C THR A 85 7.24 9.08 -24.48
N ALA A 86 8.37 9.48 -23.89
CA ALA A 86 9.37 10.32 -24.56
C ALA A 86 9.95 9.69 -25.83
N LEU A 87 10.07 8.36 -25.87
CA LEU A 87 10.67 7.63 -26.99
C LEU A 87 9.71 7.34 -28.14
N LYS A 88 8.40 7.60 -28.01
CA LYS A 88 7.40 7.35 -29.07
C LYS A 88 7.77 7.97 -30.41
N PRO A 89 8.04 9.29 -30.50
CA PRO A 89 8.39 9.89 -31.78
C PRO A 89 9.66 9.31 -32.40
N CYS A 90 10.65 8.98 -31.59
CA CYS A 90 11.90 8.39 -32.07
C CYS A 90 11.68 6.97 -32.63
N LEU A 91 10.90 6.12 -31.96
CA LEU A 91 10.55 4.79 -32.45
C LEU A 91 9.74 4.86 -33.76
N LEU A 92 8.73 5.73 -33.81
CA LEU A 92 7.90 5.92 -35.00
C LEU A 92 8.74 6.36 -36.18
N ALA A 93 9.60 7.36 -36.03
CA ALA A 93 10.51 7.83 -37.08
C ALA A 93 11.47 6.71 -37.54
N HIS A 94 12.08 6.00 -36.62
CA HIS A 94 12.97 4.86 -36.91
C HIS A 94 12.30 3.79 -37.78
N LEU A 95 11.02 3.44 -37.48
CA LEU A 95 10.30 2.43 -38.24
C LEU A 95 9.87 2.92 -39.63
N LEU A 96 9.52 4.22 -39.78
CA LEU A 96 9.26 4.82 -41.08
C LEU A 96 10.52 4.86 -41.94
N GLU A 97 11.69 5.22 -41.38
CA GLU A 97 12.98 5.20 -42.08
C GLU A 97 13.38 3.79 -42.54
N ARG A 98 12.93 2.76 -41.83
CA ARG A 98 13.12 1.34 -42.23
C ARG A 98 12.17 0.88 -43.33
N GLY A 99 11.37 1.81 -43.90
CA GLY A 99 10.53 1.56 -45.06
C GLY A 99 9.08 1.19 -44.76
N ALA A 100 8.58 1.47 -43.56
CA ALA A 100 7.15 1.36 -43.29
C ALA A 100 6.39 2.48 -43.98
N GLY A 101 5.28 2.16 -44.68
CA GLY A 101 4.39 3.13 -45.29
C GLY A 101 3.42 3.79 -44.33
N SER A 102 3.11 3.10 -43.23
CA SER A 102 2.43 3.68 -42.06
C SER A 102 2.76 2.87 -40.80
N VAL A 103 2.84 3.57 -39.68
CA VAL A 103 3.14 2.98 -38.36
C VAL A 103 2.05 3.40 -37.38
N MET A 104 1.42 2.41 -36.75
CA MET A 104 0.49 2.59 -35.65
C MET A 104 1.23 2.32 -34.33
N TYR A 105 1.06 3.21 -33.36
CA TYR A 105 1.47 3.01 -31.99
C TYR A 105 0.24 2.67 -31.15
N LEU A 106 0.34 1.63 -30.33
CA LEU A 106 -0.63 1.31 -29.26
C LEU A 106 0.11 1.14 -27.95
N ASP A 107 -0.43 1.70 -26.85
CA ASP A 107 0.10 1.46 -25.52
C ASP A 107 -0.02 -0.04 -25.15
N PRO A 108 0.91 -0.60 -24.37
CA PRO A 108 0.98 -2.04 -24.10
C PRO A 108 -0.21 -2.59 -23.29
N ASP A 109 -1.01 -1.72 -22.69
CA ASP A 109 -2.24 -2.06 -21.96
C ASP A 109 -3.52 -1.91 -22.82
N ILE A 110 -3.38 -1.86 -24.14
CA ILE A 110 -4.50 -1.93 -25.09
C ILE A 110 -4.74 -3.37 -25.56
N GLU A 111 -6.00 -3.75 -25.75
CA GLU A 111 -6.40 -4.94 -26.51
C GLU A 111 -7.28 -4.57 -27.71
N VAL A 112 -7.04 -5.27 -28.82
CA VAL A 112 -7.75 -5.07 -30.08
C VAL A 112 -8.83 -6.14 -30.24
N PHE A 113 -10.04 -5.71 -30.64
CA PHE A 113 -11.23 -6.57 -30.75
C PHE A 113 -11.83 -6.60 -32.15
N ALA A 114 -11.37 -5.71 -33.05
CA ALA A 114 -11.83 -5.65 -34.44
C ALA A 114 -10.76 -5.02 -35.34
N PRO A 115 -10.83 -5.18 -36.68
CA PRO A 115 -9.84 -4.67 -37.64
C PRO A 115 -9.65 -3.14 -37.56
N LEU A 116 -8.40 -2.68 -37.78
CA LEU A 116 -7.97 -1.27 -37.72
C LEU A 116 -7.40 -0.75 -39.07
N ASP A 117 -7.67 -1.45 -40.19
CA ASP A 117 -7.11 -1.14 -41.52
C ASP A 117 -7.38 0.29 -41.98
N ASP A 118 -8.58 0.78 -41.77
CA ASP A 118 -9.02 2.12 -42.13
C ASP A 118 -8.23 3.23 -41.41
N LEU A 119 -7.70 2.95 -40.20
CA LEU A 119 -6.87 3.90 -39.46
C LEU A 119 -5.46 4.01 -40.08
N PHE A 120 -4.91 2.92 -40.61
CA PHE A 120 -3.69 2.96 -41.41
C PHE A 120 -3.91 3.72 -42.73
N ASP A 121 -5.02 3.45 -43.42
CA ASP A 121 -5.37 4.14 -44.68
C ASP A 121 -5.61 5.65 -44.47
N LEU A 122 -6.22 5.98 -43.33
CA LEU A 122 -6.44 7.38 -42.96
C LEU A 122 -5.12 8.10 -42.72
N ALA A 123 -4.13 7.48 -42.07
CA ALA A 123 -2.80 8.05 -41.86
C ALA A 123 -2.06 8.25 -43.19
N ALA A 124 -2.15 7.32 -44.13
CA ALA A 124 -1.56 7.46 -45.47
C ALA A 124 -2.12 8.68 -46.23
N SER A 125 -3.35 9.10 -45.94
CA SER A 125 -3.98 10.25 -46.58
C SER A 125 -3.91 11.58 -45.82
N ARG A 126 -3.69 11.51 -44.50
CA ARG A 126 -3.79 12.63 -43.54
C ARG A 126 -2.56 12.85 -42.68
N GLN A 127 -1.50 12.11 -42.92
CA GLN A 127 -0.21 12.11 -42.21
C GLN A 127 -0.28 11.60 -40.77
N ILE A 128 -1.20 12.12 -39.94
CA ILE A 128 -1.34 11.81 -38.51
C ILE A 128 -2.79 11.45 -38.19
N VAL A 129 -3.05 10.38 -37.44
CA VAL A 129 -4.35 10.05 -36.92
C VAL A 129 -4.30 10.03 -35.40
N LEU A 130 -5.20 10.77 -34.75
CA LEU A 130 -5.32 10.90 -33.29
C LEU A 130 -6.70 10.50 -32.81
N THR A 131 -6.81 10.05 -31.54
CA THR A 131 -8.08 9.84 -30.84
C THR A 131 -8.22 10.85 -29.69
N PRO A 132 -9.39 11.53 -29.55
CA PRO A 132 -9.63 12.41 -28.41
C PRO A 132 -9.88 11.59 -27.13
N HIS A 133 -9.56 12.13 -25.95
CA HIS A 133 -9.93 11.53 -24.69
C HIS A 133 -11.47 11.40 -24.57
N VAL A 134 -12.17 12.47 -24.84
CA VAL A 134 -13.63 12.56 -24.82
C VAL A 134 -14.16 13.25 -26.08
N MET A 135 -15.37 12.93 -26.48
CA MET A 135 -16.03 13.51 -27.65
C MET A 135 -17.20 14.44 -27.28
N ARG A 136 -17.60 14.43 -26.02
CA ARG A 136 -18.69 15.26 -25.47
C ARG A 136 -18.21 15.94 -24.18
N PRO A 137 -18.76 17.12 -23.81
CA PRO A 137 -18.50 17.75 -22.53
C PRO A 137 -18.79 16.79 -21.37
N MET A 138 -17.93 16.77 -20.37
CA MET A 138 -18.11 15.90 -19.20
C MET A 138 -19.21 16.44 -18.26
N PRO A 139 -19.97 15.56 -17.59
CA PRO A 139 -20.93 15.97 -16.57
C PRO A 139 -20.23 16.72 -15.43
N ARG A 140 -20.85 17.82 -14.97
CA ARG A 140 -20.38 18.59 -13.80
C ARG A 140 -21.09 18.11 -12.54
N ASP A 141 -20.87 16.86 -12.17
CA ASP A 141 -21.52 16.14 -11.08
C ASP A 141 -20.62 15.94 -9.86
N GLY A 142 -19.36 16.42 -9.92
CA GLY A 142 -18.36 16.25 -8.85
C GLY A 142 -17.74 14.87 -8.77
N LEU A 143 -18.06 13.97 -9.71
CA LEU A 143 -17.51 12.61 -9.74
C LEU A 143 -16.22 12.56 -10.56
N SER A 144 -15.32 11.67 -10.16
CA SER A 144 -14.07 11.41 -10.89
C SER A 144 -14.36 10.58 -12.17
N ILE A 145 -13.70 10.93 -13.28
CA ILE A 145 -12.78 12.04 -13.55
C ILE A 145 -13.54 13.28 -14.01
N THR A 146 -12.92 14.45 -13.89
CA THR A 146 -13.53 15.72 -14.26
C THR A 146 -12.98 16.27 -15.59
N GLU A 147 -13.63 17.31 -16.12
CA GLU A 147 -13.19 18.00 -17.32
C GLU A 147 -11.82 18.68 -17.12
N GLU A 148 -11.52 19.15 -15.89
CA GLU A 148 -10.23 19.71 -15.52
C GLU A 148 -9.12 18.65 -15.58
N THR A 149 -9.42 17.39 -15.25
CA THR A 149 -8.47 16.27 -15.39
C THR A 149 -8.11 16.08 -16.87
N ILE A 150 -9.10 16.10 -17.77
CA ILE A 150 -8.86 16.00 -19.21
C ILE A 150 -8.06 17.21 -19.74
N MET A 151 -8.39 18.42 -19.28
CA MET A 151 -7.64 19.63 -19.65
C MET A 151 -6.17 19.54 -19.21
N ALA A 152 -5.91 19.00 -18.02
CA ALA A 152 -4.54 18.80 -17.55
C ALA A 152 -3.79 17.71 -18.34
N SER A 153 -4.47 16.63 -18.72
CA SER A 153 -3.86 15.48 -19.41
C SER A 153 -3.64 15.71 -20.92
N GLY A 154 -4.38 16.65 -21.55
CA GLY A 154 -4.38 16.89 -22.99
C GLY A 154 -5.67 16.48 -23.68
N GLN A 155 -5.92 17.01 -24.88
CA GLN A 155 -7.15 16.72 -25.63
C GLN A 155 -7.13 15.34 -26.30
N PHE A 156 -5.93 14.83 -26.62
CA PHE A 156 -5.73 13.57 -27.32
C PHE A 156 -5.07 12.56 -26.40
N ASN A 157 -5.53 11.30 -26.46
CA ASN A 157 -4.89 10.21 -25.75
C ASN A 157 -3.86 9.54 -26.66
N LEU A 158 -2.60 9.60 -26.29
CA LEU A 158 -1.47 9.07 -27.03
C LEU A 158 -1.18 7.59 -26.74
N GLY A 159 -2.09 6.89 -26.08
CA GLY A 159 -2.14 5.43 -26.13
C GLY A 159 -2.38 4.91 -27.55
N PHE A 160 -2.87 5.79 -28.43
CA PHE A 160 -3.02 5.53 -29.86
C PHE A 160 -2.52 6.72 -30.67
N VAL A 161 -1.68 6.45 -31.66
CA VAL A 161 -1.37 7.37 -32.77
C VAL A 161 -0.95 6.56 -33.99
N THR A 162 -1.39 6.97 -35.19
CA THR A 162 -0.91 6.40 -36.46
C THR A 162 -0.29 7.49 -37.32
N VAL A 163 0.87 7.20 -37.89
CA VAL A 163 1.63 8.16 -38.72
C VAL A 163 2.04 7.54 -40.05
N SER A 164 2.19 8.39 -41.08
CA SER A 164 2.80 8.05 -42.35
C SER A 164 4.18 8.74 -42.52
N PRO A 165 4.97 8.44 -43.57
CA PRO A 165 6.25 9.10 -43.83
C PRO A 165 6.16 10.61 -43.95
N ASP A 166 5.01 11.14 -44.40
CA ASP A 166 4.78 12.59 -44.54
C ASP A 166 4.64 13.30 -43.16
N ALA A 167 4.54 12.57 -42.07
CA ALA A 167 4.51 13.10 -40.70
C ALA A 167 5.91 13.41 -40.12
N ALA A 168 6.99 13.34 -40.90
CA ALA A 168 8.37 13.50 -40.39
C ALA A 168 8.56 14.85 -39.64
N SER A 169 8.01 15.96 -40.13
CA SER A 169 8.11 17.24 -39.43
C SER A 169 7.38 17.29 -38.09
N PHE A 170 6.29 16.52 -37.94
CA PHE A 170 5.62 16.34 -36.65
C PHE A 170 6.47 15.50 -35.72
N LEU A 171 7.07 14.41 -36.18
CA LEU A 171 7.90 13.55 -35.36
C LEU A 171 9.14 14.27 -34.84
N ASP A 172 9.77 15.12 -35.67
CA ASP A 172 10.88 16.00 -35.28
C ASP A 172 10.43 17.02 -34.21
N TYR A 173 9.29 17.70 -34.46
CA TYR A 173 8.70 18.64 -33.51
C TYR A 173 8.43 17.97 -32.16
N TRP A 174 7.88 16.77 -32.18
CA TRP A 174 7.50 16.02 -30.97
C TRP A 174 8.74 15.53 -30.23
N TRP A 175 9.73 14.95 -30.94
CA TRP A 175 11.00 14.51 -30.38
C TRP A 175 11.81 15.62 -29.70
N GLU A 176 11.94 16.79 -30.36
CA GLU A 176 12.65 17.92 -29.76
C GLU A 176 12.10 18.32 -28.39
N ARG A 177 10.83 18.09 -28.15
CA ARG A 177 10.15 18.43 -26.89
C ARG A 177 10.19 17.28 -25.90
N THR A 178 9.84 16.09 -26.33
CA THR A 178 9.75 14.95 -25.42
C THR A 178 11.09 14.45 -24.93
N ARG A 179 12.16 14.62 -25.69
CA ARG A 179 13.51 14.24 -25.24
C ARG A 179 13.96 14.93 -23.94
N LEU A 180 13.33 16.05 -23.54
CA LEU A 180 13.66 16.79 -22.33
C LEU A 180 12.42 17.21 -21.49
N HIS A 181 11.22 17.23 -22.07
CA HIS A 181 10.02 17.76 -21.44
C HIS A 181 8.82 16.83 -21.49
N ALA A 182 9.05 15.52 -21.45
CA ALA A 182 8.00 14.50 -21.25
C ALA A 182 7.75 14.23 -19.77
N LEU A 183 7.69 15.26 -18.94
CA LEU A 183 7.52 15.16 -17.50
C LEU A 183 6.05 15.02 -17.12
N SER A 184 5.78 14.31 -16.03
CA SER A 184 4.46 14.20 -15.45
C SER A 184 4.19 15.34 -14.47
N HIS A 185 3.09 16.09 -14.70
CA HIS A 185 2.57 17.12 -13.77
C HIS A 185 3.48 18.31 -13.45
N GLU A 186 4.54 18.52 -14.21
CA GLU A 186 5.45 19.66 -14.05
C GLU A 186 5.15 20.79 -15.03
N LYS A 187 5.09 22.03 -14.58
CA LYS A 187 4.94 23.23 -15.43
C LYS A 187 3.82 23.13 -16.48
N GLY A 188 2.77 22.35 -16.21
CA GLY A 188 1.68 22.08 -17.16
C GLY A 188 2.02 21.03 -18.23
N TYR A 189 3.14 20.32 -18.10
CA TYR A 189 3.43 19.13 -18.89
C TYR A 189 2.58 17.94 -18.42
N PHE A 190 2.28 17.05 -19.34
CA PHE A 190 1.72 15.74 -19.06
C PHE A 190 2.27 14.77 -20.08
N THR A 191 3.43 14.21 -19.75
CA THR A 191 4.21 13.31 -20.59
C THR A 191 4.36 13.83 -22.05
N ASP A 192 4.04 13.02 -23.03
CA ASP A 192 4.07 13.33 -24.46
C ASP A 192 2.79 14.01 -24.96
N GLN A 193 1.66 13.88 -24.25
CA GLN A 193 0.32 14.21 -24.76
C GLN A 193 0.09 15.71 -24.93
N ARG A 194 0.49 16.54 -23.97
CA ARG A 194 0.26 17.99 -24.03
C ARG A 194 0.92 18.67 -25.24
N TRP A 195 2.02 18.10 -25.72
CA TRP A 195 2.68 18.60 -26.92
C TRP A 195 1.87 18.40 -28.20
N VAL A 196 1.05 17.34 -28.23
CA VAL A 196 0.23 16.95 -29.38
C VAL A 196 -1.07 17.75 -29.47
N ASP A 197 -1.47 18.48 -28.43
CA ASP A 197 -2.59 19.45 -28.49
C ASP A 197 -2.37 20.52 -29.57
N ALA A 198 -1.12 20.80 -29.98
CA ALA A 198 -0.79 21.74 -31.02
C ALA A 198 -0.92 21.16 -32.45
N VAL A 199 -1.07 19.84 -32.61
CA VAL A 199 -1.13 19.19 -33.93
C VAL A 199 -2.22 19.77 -34.83
N PRO A 200 -3.46 20.01 -34.36
CA PRO A 200 -4.50 20.60 -35.20
C PRO A 200 -4.20 21.99 -35.77
N VAL A 201 -3.21 22.67 -35.20
CA VAL A 201 -2.79 24.00 -35.63
C VAL A 201 -1.61 23.94 -36.62
N PHE A 202 -0.70 22.96 -36.44
CA PHE A 202 0.59 22.99 -37.13
C PHE A 202 0.74 21.94 -38.24
N PHE A 203 -0.05 20.83 -38.18
CA PHE A 203 0.18 19.68 -39.07
C PHE A 203 -1.09 19.14 -39.69
N GLU A 204 -0.98 18.55 -40.90
CA GLU A 204 -2.05 17.80 -41.52
C GLU A 204 -2.37 16.55 -40.69
N HIS A 205 -3.64 16.39 -40.31
CA HIS A 205 -4.07 15.35 -39.39
C HIS A 205 -5.52 14.92 -39.63
N ALA A 206 -5.89 13.80 -39.02
CA ALA A 206 -7.27 13.38 -38.83
C ALA A 206 -7.53 13.10 -37.37
N ILE A 207 -8.74 13.40 -36.92
CA ILE A 207 -9.23 13.01 -35.58
C ILE A 207 -10.24 11.88 -35.77
N CYS A 208 -9.87 10.68 -35.31
CA CYS A 208 -10.78 9.53 -35.25
C CYS A 208 -11.84 9.76 -34.18
N ARG A 209 -13.09 9.94 -34.60
CA ARG A 209 -14.25 10.14 -33.72
C ARG A 209 -15.14 8.90 -33.62
N ASP A 210 -14.62 7.72 -33.93
CA ASP A 210 -15.31 6.46 -33.73
C ASP A 210 -15.35 6.13 -32.24
N SER A 211 -16.56 6.02 -31.66
CA SER A 211 -16.75 5.72 -30.24
C SER A 211 -16.23 4.33 -29.84
N ALA A 212 -16.04 3.41 -30.81
CA ALA A 212 -15.49 2.10 -30.56
C ALA A 212 -13.94 2.06 -30.49
N CYS A 213 -13.27 3.17 -30.81
CA CYS A 213 -11.82 3.34 -30.70
C CYS A 213 -11.41 3.98 -29.38
N ASN A 214 -10.34 3.46 -28.76
CA ASN A 214 -9.75 3.99 -27.53
C ASN A 214 -10.75 4.14 -26.37
N VAL A 215 -11.56 3.07 -26.18
CA VAL A 215 -12.50 3.01 -25.07
C VAL A 215 -11.73 2.80 -23.76
N ALA A 216 -11.99 3.63 -22.77
CA ALA A 216 -11.27 3.61 -21.51
C ALA A 216 -12.07 4.27 -20.38
N TYR A 217 -11.57 4.16 -19.14
CA TYR A 217 -12.24 4.70 -17.95
C TYR A 217 -12.64 6.18 -18.06
N TRP A 218 -11.93 6.99 -18.87
CA TRP A 218 -12.22 8.42 -18.99
C TRP A 218 -13.39 8.75 -19.92
N ASN A 219 -13.83 7.81 -20.78
CA ASN A 219 -14.88 8.07 -21.76
C ASN A 219 -16.10 7.11 -21.67
N LEU A 220 -16.13 6.19 -20.72
CA LEU A 220 -17.27 5.31 -20.49
C LEU A 220 -18.55 6.06 -20.05
N HIS A 221 -18.46 7.32 -19.62
CA HIS A 221 -19.63 8.15 -19.34
C HIS A 221 -20.44 8.53 -20.58
N GLU A 222 -19.83 8.49 -21.77
CA GLU A 222 -20.44 8.82 -23.05
C GLU A 222 -20.56 7.62 -23.98
N ARG A 223 -20.19 6.41 -23.55
CA ARG A 223 -20.11 5.17 -24.35
C ARG A 223 -20.73 4.01 -23.59
N THR A 224 -21.56 3.25 -24.27
CA THR A 224 -22.21 2.08 -23.68
C THR A 224 -21.55 0.80 -24.17
N LEU A 225 -20.78 0.14 -23.26
CA LEU A 225 -20.18 -1.17 -23.54
C LEU A 225 -21.26 -2.26 -23.44
N GLY A 226 -21.26 -3.19 -24.39
CA GLY A 226 -22.19 -4.30 -24.46
C GLY A 226 -21.59 -5.54 -25.10
N ILE A 227 -22.40 -6.56 -25.24
CA ILE A 227 -22.09 -7.85 -25.92
C ILE A 227 -23.22 -8.15 -26.85
N ASP A 228 -22.94 -8.55 -28.11
CA ASP A 228 -23.95 -8.91 -29.09
C ASP A 228 -24.39 -10.38 -28.95
N GLU A 229 -25.33 -10.80 -29.78
CA GLU A 229 -25.88 -12.18 -29.83
C GLU A 229 -24.85 -13.26 -30.22
N HIS A 230 -23.68 -12.85 -30.73
CA HIS A 230 -22.56 -13.72 -31.09
C HIS A 230 -21.39 -13.65 -30.06
N ASP A 231 -21.67 -13.14 -28.87
CA ASP A 231 -20.68 -12.98 -27.80
C ASP A 231 -19.50 -12.06 -28.15
N ARG A 232 -19.72 -11.06 -29.03
CA ARG A 232 -18.70 -10.07 -29.43
C ARG A 232 -18.91 -8.76 -28.68
N TRP A 233 -17.81 -8.14 -28.28
CA TRP A 233 -17.82 -6.85 -27.61
C TRP A 233 -18.32 -5.74 -28.51
N THR A 234 -19.19 -4.89 -27.98
CA THR A 234 -19.77 -3.76 -28.69
C THR A 234 -19.70 -2.48 -27.89
N VAL A 235 -19.65 -1.34 -28.57
CA VAL A 235 -19.79 0.00 -27.99
C VAL A 235 -20.87 0.74 -28.79
N ASP A 236 -21.92 1.22 -28.09
CA ASP A 236 -23.08 1.87 -28.70
C ASP A 236 -23.74 1.02 -29.80
N GLY A 237 -23.64 -0.31 -29.70
CA GLY A 237 -24.16 -1.28 -30.68
C GLY A 237 -23.25 -1.57 -31.88
N ALA A 238 -22.12 -0.87 -32.04
CA ALA A 238 -21.08 -1.17 -33.02
C ALA A 238 -19.99 -2.09 -32.43
N PRO A 239 -19.27 -2.91 -33.24
CA PRO A 239 -18.17 -3.71 -32.74
C PRO A 239 -17.10 -2.85 -32.03
N LEU A 240 -16.73 -3.22 -30.80
CA LEU A 240 -15.59 -2.63 -30.08
C LEU A 240 -14.33 -2.82 -30.92
N ARG A 241 -13.58 -1.75 -31.17
CA ARG A 241 -12.33 -1.83 -31.95
C ARG A 241 -11.13 -2.06 -31.07
N PHE A 242 -10.92 -1.22 -30.07
CA PHE A 242 -9.91 -1.47 -29.04
C PHE A 242 -10.25 -0.76 -27.73
N PHE A 243 -9.92 -1.46 -26.62
CA PHE A 243 -10.07 -0.96 -25.26
C PHE A 243 -8.71 -0.70 -24.63
N HIS A 244 -8.57 0.44 -23.98
CA HIS A 244 -7.36 0.87 -23.30
C HIS A 244 -7.54 0.69 -21.78
N PHE A 245 -6.91 -0.34 -21.22
CA PHE A 245 -7.02 -0.71 -19.82
C PHE A 245 -6.10 0.12 -18.91
N SER A 246 -5.99 1.41 -19.18
CA SER A 246 -5.09 2.32 -18.50
C SER A 246 -5.28 2.29 -16.99
N GLY A 247 -4.22 1.94 -16.26
CA GLY A 247 -4.22 1.85 -14.81
C GLY A 247 -5.03 0.71 -14.21
N HIS A 248 -5.50 -0.26 -15.03
CA HIS A 248 -6.15 -1.47 -14.54
C HIS A 248 -5.10 -2.42 -13.95
N ASP A 249 -5.39 -2.96 -12.76
CA ASP A 249 -4.57 -3.97 -12.10
C ASP A 249 -5.28 -5.34 -12.15
N ALA A 250 -4.59 -6.34 -12.69
CA ALA A 250 -5.16 -7.68 -12.83
C ALA A 250 -5.41 -8.37 -11.47
N SER A 251 -4.74 -7.94 -10.40
CA SER A 251 -4.97 -8.41 -9.03
C SER A 251 -6.21 -7.78 -8.37
N GLU A 252 -6.71 -6.66 -8.92
CA GLU A 252 -7.92 -5.96 -8.48
C GLU A 252 -8.97 -5.86 -9.61
N PRO A 253 -9.52 -6.97 -10.12
CA PRO A 253 -10.35 -6.97 -11.34
C PRO A 253 -11.66 -6.18 -11.19
N THR A 254 -12.09 -5.88 -9.97
CA THR A 254 -13.28 -5.06 -9.69
C THR A 254 -13.00 -3.56 -9.75
N ARG A 255 -11.74 -3.16 -9.78
CA ARG A 255 -11.33 -1.76 -9.88
C ARG A 255 -11.08 -1.38 -11.32
N LEU A 256 -11.81 -0.39 -11.82
CA LEU A 256 -11.72 0.04 -13.22
C LEU A 256 -10.34 0.57 -13.58
N SER A 257 -9.78 1.45 -12.74
CA SER A 257 -8.46 2.05 -12.92
C SER A 257 -7.97 2.67 -11.60
N ARG A 258 -6.66 2.58 -11.35
CA ARG A 258 -6.00 3.30 -10.23
C ARG A 258 -6.04 4.83 -10.38
N HIS A 259 -6.34 5.34 -11.57
CA HIS A 259 -6.40 6.78 -11.87
C HIS A 259 -7.77 7.40 -11.58
N VAL A 260 -8.76 6.60 -11.22
CA VAL A 260 -10.08 7.09 -10.80
C VAL A 260 -10.09 7.28 -9.28
N ALA A 261 -10.26 8.54 -8.86
CA ALA A 261 -10.46 8.85 -7.44
C ALA A 261 -11.92 8.55 -7.03
N GLU A 262 -12.14 8.14 -5.79
CA GLU A 262 -13.48 7.94 -5.25
C GLU A 262 -14.12 9.29 -4.83
N PRO A 263 -15.43 9.50 -5.11
CA PRO A 263 -16.33 8.58 -5.82
C PRO A 263 -16.14 8.64 -7.34
N GLY A 264 -15.95 7.47 -7.95
CA GLY A 264 -15.85 7.34 -9.41
C GLY A 264 -17.22 7.43 -10.11
N ARG A 265 -17.24 8.01 -11.33
CA ARG A 265 -18.49 8.13 -12.11
C ARG A 265 -19.00 6.78 -12.61
N ILE A 266 -18.10 5.85 -12.91
CA ILE A 266 -18.41 4.51 -13.42
C ILE A 266 -18.07 3.49 -12.35
N ARG A 267 -19.10 2.78 -11.87
CA ARG A 267 -18.93 1.67 -10.93
C ARG A 267 -19.02 0.35 -11.68
N VAL A 268 -17.98 -0.44 -11.61
CA VAL A 268 -17.88 -1.72 -12.32
C VAL A 268 -19.06 -2.64 -11.99
N THR A 269 -19.52 -2.63 -10.74
CA THR A 269 -20.66 -3.43 -10.27
C THR A 269 -22.00 -3.07 -10.92
N GLU A 270 -22.14 -1.86 -11.47
CA GLU A 270 -23.35 -1.40 -12.14
C GLU A 270 -23.33 -1.69 -13.66
N HIS A 271 -22.21 -2.17 -14.19
CA HIS A 271 -21.97 -2.40 -15.62
C HIS A 271 -21.52 -3.85 -15.90
N PRO A 272 -22.44 -4.84 -16.03
CA PRO A 272 -22.07 -6.25 -16.14
C PRO A 272 -21.13 -6.59 -17.30
N ALA A 273 -21.28 -5.93 -18.45
CA ALA A 273 -20.40 -6.11 -19.61
C ALA A 273 -18.97 -5.62 -19.27
N LEU A 274 -18.84 -4.46 -18.63
CA LEU A 274 -17.53 -3.94 -18.19
C LEU A 274 -16.89 -4.86 -17.14
N ALA A 275 -17.64 -5.31 -16.14
CA ALA A 275 -17.16 -6.26 -15.15
C ALA A 275 -16.60 -7.51 -15.82
N ARG A 276 -17.36 -8.13 -16.75
CA ARG A 276 -16.91 -9.31 -17.50
C ARG A 276 -15.61 -9.02 -18.28
N LEU A 277 -15.52 -7.89 -18.98
CA LEU A 277 -14.33 -7.51 -19.75
C LEU A 277 -13.07 -7.43 -18.86
N LEU A 278 -13.18 -6.77 -17.70
CA LEU A 278 -12.07 -6.61 -16.75
C LEU A 278 -11.64 -7.95 -16.14
N PHE A 279 -12.61 -8.81 -15.76
CA PHE A 279 -12.32 -10.15 -15.25
C PHE A 279 -11.64 -11.04 -16.30
N GLU A 280 -12.14 -11.04 -17.55
CA GLU A 280 -11.53 -11.80 -18.64
C GLU A 280 -10.10 -11.30 -18.94
N ARG A 281 -9.89 -10.00 -18.93
CA ARG A 281 -8.54 -9.42 -19.09
C ARG A 281 -7.62 -9.87 -17.96
N SER A 282 -8.06 -9.76 -16.71
CA SER A 282 -7.27 -10.17 -15.54
C SER A 282 -6.89 -11.65 -15.62
N ALA A 283 -7.84 -12.52 -15.98
CA ALA A 283 -7.57 -13.94 -16.18
C ALA A 283 -6.55 -14.19 -17.30
N ARG A 284 -6.66 -13.47 -18.42
CA ARG A 284 -5.70 -13.59 -19.54
C ARG A 284 -4.30 -13.13 -19.14
N ILE A 285 -4.15 -11.98 -18.45
CA ILE A 285 -2.85 -11.50 -17.98
C ILE A 285 -2.19 -12.53 -17.06
N THR A 286 -2.96 -13.07 -16.10
CA THR A 286 -2.45 -14.06 -15.14
C THR A 286 -2.07 -15.38 -15.81
N ALA A 287 -2.74 -15.75 -16.89
CA ALA A 287 -2.49 -17.00 -17.63
C ALA A 287 -1.33 -16.90 -18.63
N VAL A 288 -0.83 -15.69 -18.94
CA VAL A 288 0.27 -15.51 -19.89
C VAL A 288 1.58 -15.87 -19.21
N ASP A 289 2.24 -16.91 -19.69
CA ASP A 289 3.61 -17.23 -19.29
C ASP A 289 4.59 -16.30 -20.03
N VAL A 290 5.21 -15.41 -19.27
CA VAL A 290 6.25 -14.48 -19.74
C VAL A 290 7.64 -14.83 -19.19
N GLY A 291 7.75 -15.94 -18.47
CA GLY A 291 8.96 -16.28 -17.71
C GLY A 291 9.21 -15.32 -16.55
N GLU A 292 10.43 -15.31 -16.04
CA GLU A 292 10.83 -14.40 -14.96
C GLU A 292 10.92 -12.97 -15.48
N THR A 293 10.11 -12.07 -14.89
CA THR A 293 10.11 -10.64 -15.23
C THR A 293 11.02 -9.88 -14.27
N PRO A 294 12.15 -9.34 -14.73
CA PRO A 294 13.05 -8.60 -13.87
C PRO A 294 12.44 -7.23 -13.48
N PRO A 295 12.82 -6.67 -12.32
CA PRO A 295 12.41 -5.31 -11.95
C PRO A 295 12.93 -4.28 -12.96
N TYR A 296 12.25 -3.13 -13.06
CA TYR A 296 12.65 -2.04 -13.95
C TYR A 296 14.10 -1.62 -13.71
N ARG A 297 14.95 -1.77 -14.74
CA ARG A 297 16.42 -1.60 -14.66
C ARG A 297 16.84 -0.20 -14.20
N TRP A 298 16.18 0.83 -14.70
CA TRP A 298 16.55 2.23 -14.46
C TRP A 298 15.91 2.81 -13.18
N LYS A 299 15.44 1.93 -12.29
CA LYS A 299 14.93 2.34 -10.98
C LYS A 299 16.06 2.63 -9.99
N ARG A 300 17.19 1.91 -10.09
CA ARG A 300 18.32 1.99 -9.17
C ARG A 300 19.65 2.01 -9.91
N THR A 301 20.67 2.66 -9.30
CA THR A 301 22.06 2.56 -9.74
C THR A 301 22.62 1.16 -9.43
N ALA A 302 23.81 0.85 -9.94
CA ALA A 302 24.46 -0.44 -9.66
C ALA A 302 24.81 -0.64 -8.19
N ASP A 303 25.09 0.43 -7.45
CA ASP A 303 25.36 0.43 -5.99
C ASP A 303 24.06 0.54 -5.16
N GLY A 304 22.88 0.47 -5.80
CA GLY A 304 21.60 0.34 -5.12
C GLY A 304 20.90 1.66 -4.78
N LEU A 305 21.42 2.83 -5.21
CA LEU A 305 20.76 4.11 -5.04
C LEU A 305 19.45 4.15 -5.86
N GLU A 306 18.31 4.29 -5.20
CA GLU A 306 17.01 4.43 -5.85
C GLU A 306 16.81 5.85 -6.39
N LEU A 307 16.45 5.95 -7.68
CA LEU A 307 16.14 7.21 -8.33
C LEU A 307 14.67 7.60 -8.05
N ASN A 308 14.45 8.24 -6.91
CA ASN A 308 13.13 8.77 -6.55
C ASN A 308 12.77 10.04 -7.35
N PRO A 309 11.52 10.52 -7.30
CA PRO A 309 11.10 11.72 -8.04
C PRO A 309 11.95 12.96 -7.78
N THR A 310 12.35 13.23 -6.53
CA THR A 310 13.20 14.39 -6.17
C THR A 310 14.56 14.33 -6.86
N ILE A 311 15.21 13.16 -6.89
CA ILE A 311 16.50 12.97 -7.58
C ILE A 311 16.35 13.16 -9.09
N ARG A 312 15.34 12.52 -9.68
CA ARG A 312 15.08 12.61 -11.10
C ARG A 312 14.86 14.07 -11.51
N ARG A 313 14.06 14.80 -10.73
CA ARG A 313 13.77 16.21 -10.97
C ARG A 313 15.01 17.09 -10.79
N LEU A 314 15.76 16.90 -9.71
CA LEU A 314 17.02 17.61 -9.48
C LEU A 314 18.03 17.40 -10.63
N TYR A 315 18.14 16.15 -11.11
CA TYR A 315 19.04 15.84 -12.22
C TYR A 315 18.57 16.50 -13.54
N TRP A 316 17.26 16.46 -13.81
CA TRP A 316 16.68 17.16 -14.96
C TRP A 316 16.96 18.67 -14.94
N GLU A 317 16.77 19.33 -13.80
CA GLU A 317 17.12 20.74 -13.61
C GLU A 317 18.61 20.98 -13.84
N GLY A 318 19.46 20.09 -13.36
CA GLY A 318 20.91 20.18 -13.58
C GLY A 318 21.30 20.05 -15.06
N VAL A 319 20.64 19.18 -15.81
CA VAL A 319 20.84 19.04 -17.26
C VAL A 319 20.39 20.30 -18.01
N GLN A 320 19.23 20.87 -17.65
CA GLN A 320 18.76 22.11 -18.27
C GLN A 320 19.69 23.29 -17.95
N ALA A 321 20.06 23.45 -16.70
CA ALA A 321 20.96 24.55 -16.29
C ALA A 321 22.35 24.46 -16.97
N ALA A 322 22.86 23.25 -17.21
CA ALA A 322 24.07 23.06 -17.98
C ALA A 322 23.89 23.44 -19.44
N ALA A 323 22.77 23.06 -20.07
CA ALA A 323 22.46 23.46 -21.47
C ALA A 323 22.33 24.97 -21.61
N ASP A 324 21.65 25.67 -20.70
CA ASP A 324 21.48 27.12 -20.69
C ASP A 324 22.82 27.87 -20.57
N ARG A 325 23.78 27.26 -19.85
CA ARG A 325 25.15 27.82 -19.69
C ARG A 325 26.14 27.33 -20.72
N ASN A 326 25.70 26.47 -21.65
CA ASN A 326 26.56 25.79 -22.63
C ASN A 326 27.72 25.03 -21.95
N GLU A 327 27.42 24.36 -20.85
CA GLU A 327 28.34 23.52 -20.07
C GLU A 327 28.05 22.04 -20.30
N ALA A 328 28.96 21.17 -19.94
CA ALA A 328 28.74 19.73 -19.95
C ALA A 328 27.65 19.35 -18.92
N PRO A 329 26.70 18.45 -19.29
CA PRO A 329 25.68 18.00 -18.37
C PRO A 329 26.30 17.23 -17.18
N PRO A 330 25.63 17.20 -16.02
CA PRO A 330 26.09 16.42 -14.89
C PRO A 330 26.18 14.92 -15.23
N PRO A 331 27.00 14.12 -14.51
CA PRO A 331 27.13 12.69 -14.74
C PRO A 331 25.78 12.00 -14.51
N HIS A 332 25.42 11.04 -15.39
CA HIS A 332 24.17 10.29 -15.26
C HIS A 332 24.33 9.10 -14.29
N ALA A 333 23.21 8.58 -13.76
CA ALA A 333 23.17 7.53 -12.73
C ALA A 333 23.71 6.14 -13.20
N PHE A 334 23.85 5.93 -14.49
CA PHE A 334 24.18 4.63 -15.10
C PHE A 334 25.53 4.61 -15.80
N GLY A 335 26.49 5.37 -15.26
CA GLY A 335 27.88 5.40 -15.71
C GLY A 335 28.62 4.08 -15.49
N ALA A 336 29.77 3.92 -16.15
CA ALA A 336 30.63 2.74 -16.00
C ALA A 336 31.19 2.58 -14.57
N ASP A 337 31.15 3.64 -13.78
CA ASP A 337 31.54 3.72 -12.36
C ASP A 337 30.43 3.26 -11.39
N GLY A 338 29.34 2.68 -11.90
CA GLY A 338 28.22 2.20 -11.10
C GLY A 338 27.30 3.30 -10.56
N GLY A 339 27.53 4.57 -10.93
CA GLY A 339 26.79 5.74 -10.46
C GLY A 339 27.54 6.57 -9.40
N ALA A 340 28.80 6.25 -9.13
CA ALA A 340 29.58 6.95 -8.10
C ALA A 340 29.74 8.45 -8.39
N ALA A 341 30.05 8.84 -9.64
CA ALA A 341 30.14 10.24 -10.04
C ALA A 341 28.80 10.98 -9.92
N PHE A 342 27.70 10.30 -10.23
CA PHE A 342 26.35 10.83 -10.04
C PHE A 342 26.03 11.07 -8.56
N ALA A 343 26.33 10.09 -7.70
CA ALA A 343 26.15 10.23 -6.26
C ALA A 343 27.02 11.38 -5.68
N ALA A 344 28.26 11.50 -6.14
CA ALA A 344 29.14 12.61 -5.77
C ALA A 344 28.53 13.96 -6.16
N TRP A 345 27.98 14.08 -7.37
CA TRP A 345 27.32 15.30 -7.84
C TRP A 345 26.09 15.69 -6.97
N LEU A 346 25.30 14.71 -6.52
CA LEU A 346 24.17 14.95 -5.61
C LEU A 346 24.65 15.52 -4.25
N LEU A 347 25.84 15.11 -3.80
CA LEU A 347 26.42 15.49 -2.53
C LEU A 347 27.28 16.77 -2.59
N GLU A 348 27.51 17.36 -3.76
CA GLU A 348 28.16 18.66 -3.87
C GLU A 348 27.32 19.75 -3.19
N PRO A 349 27.96 20.81 -2.65
CA PRO A 349 27.25 21.98 -2.15
C PRO A 349 26.25 22.53 -3.18
N SER A 350 25.05 22.90 -2.73
CA SER A 350 24.01 23.48 -3.62
C SER A 350 24.44 24.80 -4.25
N GLU A 351 25.24 25.59 -3.50
CA GLU A 351 25.88 26.83 -3.91
C GLU A 351 27.30 26.88 -3.36
N PRO A 352 28.21 27.67 -3.97
CA PRO A 352 29.56 27.82 -3.47
C PRO A 352 29.62 28.28 -2.00
N GLY A 353 30.15 27.44 -1.11
CA GLY A 353 30.27 27.70 0.32
C GLY A 353 29.05 27.32 1.16
N ALA A 354 27.95 26.79 0.55
CA ALA A 354 26.83 26.30 1.33
C ALA A 354 27.18 24.98 2.04
N ALA A 355 26.70 24.82 3.28
CA ALA A 355 26.80 23.59 4.02
C ALA A 355 25.84 22.51 3.46
N VAL A 356 24.75 22.93 2.84
CA VAL A 356 23.67 22.10 2.30
C VAL A 356 24.04 21.57 0.92
N THR A 357 23.92 20.27 0.71
CA THR A 357 24.17 19.64 -0.59
C THR A 357 23.03 19.91 -1.57
N ARG A 358 23.30 19.71 -2.89
CA ARG A 358 22.26 19.82 -3.95
C ARG A 358 21.03 18.99 -3.62
N PHE A 359 21.24 17.76 -3.19
CA PHE A 359 20.16 16.86 -2.86
C PHE A 359 19.37 17.33 -1.63
N GLN A 360 20.06 17.70 -0.54
CA GLN A 360 19.40 18.25 0.66
C GLN A 360 18.55 19.48 0.33
N HIS A 361 19.09 20.38 -0.51
CA HIS A 361 18.34 21.57 -0.93
C HIS A 361 17.09 21.21 -1.77
N ALA A 362 17.18 20.20 -2.68
CA ALA A 362 16.04 19.73 -3.42
C ALA A 362 14.95 19.16 -2.50
N VAL A 363 15.34 18.35 -1.51
CA VAL A 363 14.42 17.82 -0.50
C VAL A 363 13.74 18.93 0.31
N TRP A 364 14.48 19.97 0.67
CA TRP A 364 13.90 21.14 1.36
C TRP A 364 12.84 21.84 0.50
N ARG A 365 13.11 22.02 -0.80
CA ARG A 365 12.15 22.63 -1.74
C ARG A 365 10.86 21.81 -1.90
N ASP A 366 10.96 20.50 -1.83
CA ASP A 366 9.82 19.60 -2.01
C ASP A 366 9.01 19.39 -0.72
N ASN A 367 9.52 19.87 0.44
CA ASN A 367 8.91 19.60 1.74
C ASN A 367 8.54 20.87 2.52
N PRO A 368 7.24 21.26 2.57
CA PRO A 368 6.77 22.42 3.32
C PRO A 368 7.07 22.36 4.82
N HIS A 369 7.27 21.18 5.41
CA HIS A 369 7.63 21.04 6.81
C HIS A 369 9.04 21.56 7.06
N PHE A 370 10.02 21.19 6.21
CA PHE A 370 11.38 21.69 6.33
C PHE A 370 11.49 23.17 6.02
N GLN A 371 10.69 23.68 5.10
CA GLN A 371 10.65 25.14 4.83
C GLN A 371 10.18 25.94 6.04
N ARG A 372 9.30 25.38 6.88
CA ARG A 372 8.88 26.03 8.13
C ARG A 372 9.92 25.92 9.24
N LEU A 373 10.64 24.79 9.34
CA LEU A 373 11.64 24.55 10.38
C LEU A 373 12.96 25.29 10.10
N CYS A 374 13.35 25.37 8.84
CA CYS A 374 14.58 25.98 8.38
C CYS A 374 14.25 26.93 7.22
N PRO A 375 13.72 28.14 7.48
CA PRO A 375 13.32 29.08 6.43
C PRO A 375 14.47 29.52 5.51
N ASP A 376 15.71 29.52 6.00
CA ASP A 376 16.92 29.95 5.27
C ASP A 376 17.98 28.82 5.25
N PRO A 377 17.76 27.72 4.50
CA PRO A 377 18.65 26.55 4.50
C PRO A 377 20.02 26.82 3.85
N LEU A 378 20.14 27.85 3.00
CA LEU A 378 21.40 28.21 2.36
C LEU A 378 22.19 29.24 3.16
N GLY A 379 21.56 29.83 4.18
CA GLY A 379 22.16 30.84 5.06
C GLY A 379 22.16 30.40 6.52
N ALA A 380 21.42 31.13 7.36
CA ALA A 380 21.47 30.98 8.82
C ALA A 380 21.08 29.61 9.36
N ASP A 381 20.18 28.89 8.66
CA ASP A 381 19.68 27.59 9.09
C ASP A 381 20.43 26.40 8.45
N GLY A 382 21.49 26.67 7.65
CA GLY A 382 22.15 25.64 6.84
C GLY A 382 22.74 24.50 7.67
N GLU A 383 23.51 24.79 8.70
CA GLU A 383 24.10 23.77 9.59
C GLU A 383 23.00 22.98 10.33
N HIS A 384 21.97 23.68 10.80
CA HIS A 384 20.84 23.06 11.47
C HIS A 384 20.06 22.14 10.51
N PHE A 385 19.83 22.57 9.29
CA PHE A 385 19.16 21.76 8.27
C PHE A 385 19.98 20.53 7.87
N VAL A 386 21.31 20.67 7.73
CA VAL A 386 22.21 19.52 7.51
C VAL A 386 22.10 18.52 8.65
N GLU A 387 22.07 18.99 9.90
CA GLU A 387 21.90 18.11 11.07
C GLU A 387 20.53 17.43 11.07
N LEU A 388 19.45 18.17 10.81
CA LEU A 388 18.10 17.62 10.65
C LEU A 388 18.08 16.54 9.57
N THR A 389 18.68 16.76 8.40
CA THR A 389 18.67 15.77 7.30
C THR A 389 19.58 14.58 7.55
N ARG A 390 20.61 14.70 8.39
CA ARG A 390 21.38 13.54 8.87
C ARG A 390 20.56 12.64 9.76
N ILE A 391 19.57 13.22 10.41
CA ILE A 391 18.78 12.59 11.45
C ILE A 391 17.42 12.11 10.93
N ASP A 392 16.87 12.65 9.83
CA ASP A 392 15.53 12.33 9.34
C ASP A 392 15.51 11.20 8.30
N VAL A 393 14.94 10.04 8.66
CA VAL A 393 14.83 8.83 7.80
C VAL A 393 13.69 8.93 6.76
N THR A 394 12.72 9.82 6.97
CA THR A 394 11.64 10.01 5.98
C THR A 394 12.07 10.74 4.75
N LEU A 395 13.11 11.47 4.90
CA LEU A 395 13.81 11.88 3.73
C LEU A 395 14.55 10.65 3.24
N THR A 396 14.00 9.86 2.43
CA THR A 396 14.64 8.86 1.56
C THR A 396 16.18 8.96 1.40
N LEU A 397 16.83 9.77 2.24
CA LEU A 397 18.27 9.86 2.44
C LEU A 397 18.85 8.53 2.91
N HIS A 398 18.07 7.71 3.63
CA HIS A 398 18.53 6.40 4.05
C HIS A 398 18.68 5.46 2.85
N ASP A 399 17.78 5.57 1.87
CA ASP A 399 17.88 4.83 0.61
C ASP A 399 18.87 5.51 -0.35
N LEU A 400 19.20 6.78 -0.13
CA LEU A 400 20.02 7.60 -1.00
C LEU A 400 21.49 7.66 -0.60
N MET A 401 21.83 7.52 0.69
CA MET A 401 23.22 7.43 1.08
C MET A 401 23.67 5.97 1.02
N PRO A 402 24.64 5.62 0.17
CA PRO A 402 25.35 4.37 0.28
C PRO A 402 25.75 4.13 1.73
N ARG A 403 25.61 2.90 2.24
CA ARG A 403 25.96 2.54 3.63
C ARG A 403 27.33 3.09 4.06
N ALA A 404 28.28 3.17 3.11
CA ALA A 404 29.63 3.70 3.32
C ALA A 404 29.70 5.21 3.59
N LEU A 405 28.67 5.99 3.23
CA LEU A 405 28.62 7.44 3.41
C LEU A 405 27.76 7.88 4.60
N ARG A 406 27.16 6.94 5.31
CA ARG A 406 26.36 7.24 6.52
C ARG A 406 27.31 7.68 7.65
N PRO A 407 27.13 8.87 8.23
CA PRO A 407 27.91 9.22 9.41
C PRO A 407 27.62 8.23 10.54
N PRO A 408 28.63 7.85 11.35
CA PRO A 408 28.40 7.02 12.51
C PRO A 408 27.39 7.72 13.45
N PRO A 409 26.52 6.98 14.15
CA PRO A 409 25.59 7.57 15.10
C PRO A 409 26.37 8.38 16.13
N CYS A 410 25.90 9.60 16.40
CA CYS A 410 26.50 10.46 17.42
C CYS A 410 26.30 9.83 18.81
N ARG A 411 27.35 9.32 19.43
CA ARG A 411 27.31 8.62 20.73
C ARG A 411 27.58 9.51 21.94
N ASP A 412 27.76 10.82 21.77
CA ASP A 412 28.29 11.69 22.81
C ASP A 412 27.23 12.49 23.60
N ALA A 413 25.94 12.21 23.46
CA ALA A 413 24.91 12.79 24.32
C ALA A 413 24.91 12.10 25.69
N VAL A 414 24.90 12.86 26.78
CA VAL A 414 24.70 12.35 28.14
C VAL A 414 23.34 11.66 28.18
N VAL A 415 23.36 10.33 28.32
CA VAL A 415 22.19 9.50 28.28
C VAL A 415 21.81 9.13 29.71
N LEU A 416 20.61 9.51 30.13
CA LEU A 416 20.07 9.11 31.44
C LEU A 416 19.58 7.64 31.39
N PRO A 417 19.76 6.85 32.46
CA PRO A 417 19.20 5.52 32.54
C PRO A 417 17.67 5.58 32.56
N GLY A 418 17.03 4.89 31.63
CA GLY A 418 15.57 4.87 31.48
C GLY A 418 15.13 4.59 30.05
N VAL A 419 13.82 4.64 29.86
CA VAL A 419 13.12 4.25 28.62
C VAL A 419 12.28 5.41 28.09
N ASN A 420 12.37 5.65 26.78
CA ASN A 420 11.44 6.48 26.04
C ASN A 420 10.43 5.55 25.36
N LEU A 421 9.24 5.40 25.90
CA LEU A 421 8.15 4.64 25.31
C LEU A 421 7.35 5.53 24.37
N VAL A 422 7.30 5.14 23.10
CA VAL A 422 6.59 5.86 22.04
C VAL A 422 5.52 4.96 21.46
N GLY A 423 4.30 5.45 21.30
CA GLY A 423 3.22 4.69 20.68
C GLY A 423 1.89 5.45 20.65
N ASP A 424 0.90 4.89 19.99
CA ASP A 424 -0.47 5.38 20.04
C ASP A 424 -1.15 4.87 21.32
N LEU A 425 -0.72 5.41 22.47
CA LEU A 425 -1.17 4.96 23.79
C LEU A 425 -2.59 5.44 24.14
N ASP A 426 -3.15 6.37 23.37
CA ASP A 426 -4.48 6.94 23.55
C ASP A 426 -5.59 6.16 22.83
N ASP A 427 -5.22 5.29 21.88
CA ASP A 427 -6.19 4.56 21.07
C ASP A 427 -6.82 3.37 21.80
N GLU A 428 -7.97 2.95 21.29
CA GLU A 428 -8.71 1.77 21.74
C GLU A 428 -8.17 0.46 21.10
N LEU A 429 -7.37 0.56 20.03
CA LEU A 429 -6.89 -0.58 19.25
C LEU A 429 -5.86 -1.44 19.99
N GLY A 430 -5.67 -2.68 19.52
CA GLY A 430 -4.80 -3.69 20.12
C GLY A 430 -3.36 -3.24 20.34
N MET A 431 -2.78 -2.43 19.46
CA MET A 431 -1.43 -1.88 19.61
C MET A 431 -1.32 -0.91 20.78
N ALA A 432 -2.34 -0.10 21.04
CA ALA A 432 -2.38 0.76 22.22
C ALA A 432 -2.45 -0.08 23.51
N ALA A 433 -3.22 -1.17 23.52
CA ALA A 433 -3.26 -2.11 24.63
C ALA A 433 -1.88 -2.75 24.87
N ALA A 434 -1.16 -3.14 23.81
CA ALA A 434 0.22 -3.63 23.90
C ALA A 434 1.16 -2.57 24.50
N GLY A 435 1.10 -1.33 24.01
CA GLY A 435 1.88 -0.21 24.55
C GLY A 435 1.59 0.06 26.05
N ARG A 436 0.31 0.03 26.45
CA ARG A 436 -0.07 0.18 27.86
C ARG A 436 0.39 -1.01 28.73
N MET A 437 0.37 -2.23 28.20
CA MET A 437 0.93 -3.40 28.87
C MET A 437 2.44 -3.26 29.11
N LEU A 438 3.19 -2.79 28.11
CA LEU A 438 4.62 -2.47 28.26
C LEU A 438 4.87 -1.36 29.28
N ALA A 439 4.09 -0.30 29.24
CA ALA A 439 4.21 0.79 30.22
C ALA A 439 4.03 0.29 31.66
N ARG A 440 3.13 -0.69 31.86
CA ARG A 440 2.93 -1.36 33.15
C ARG A 440 4.15 -2.18 33.55
N MET A 441 4.69 -2.98 32.63
CA MET A 441 5.91 -3.76 32.85
C MET A 441 7.10 -2.87 33.24
N ILE A 442 7.31 -1.75 32.50
CA ILE A 442 8.39 -0.79 32.77
C ILE A 442 8.19 -0.13 34.14
N ARG A 443 6.98 0.32 34.47
CA ARG A 443 6.71 0.92 35.79
C ARG A 443 6.97 -0.07 36.94
N ALA A 444 6.57 -1.31 36.80
CA ALA A 444 6.78 -2.34 37.81
C ALA A 444 8.26 -2.70 37.99
N SER A 445 9.10 -2.51 36.97
CA SER A 445 10.55 -2.71 37.04
C SER A 445 11.30 -1.58 37.81
N GLY A 446 10.65 -0.44 38.04
CA GLY A 446 11.29 0.74 38.63
C GLY A 446 12.20 1.51 37.68
N VAL A 447 12.32 1.10 36.40
CA VAL A 447 13.08 1.81 35.38
C VAL A 447 12.38 3.14 35.04
N PRO A 448 13.07 4.30 35.09
CA PRO A 448 12.48 5.57 34.71
C PRO A 448 11.94 5.54 33.29
N MET A 449 10.75 6.09 33.06
CA MET A 449 10.07 6.08 31.75
C MET A 449 9.55 7.46 31.40
N ALA A 450 9.85 7.89 30.18
CA ALA A 450 9.16 8.99 29.48
C ALA A 450 8.22 8.40 28.42
N THR A 451 7.05 8.99 28.24
CA THR A 451 6.07 8.55 27.24
C THR A 451 5.82 9.63 26.22
N THR A 452 5.85 9.24 24.95
CA THR A 452 5.47 10.07 23.81
C THR A 452 4.28 9.43 23.11
N VAL A 453 3.15 10.12 23.09
CA VAL A 453 1.95 9.64 22.38
C VAL A 453 2.00 10.10 20.93
N VAL A 454 2.12 9.15 20.02
CA VAL A 454 2.00 9.38 18.59
C VAL A 454 0.52 9.40 18.22
N ARG A 455 0.11 10.37 17.46
CA ARG A 455 -1.30 10.63 17.19
C ARG A 455 -1.58 10.63 15.69
N PRO A 456 -1.97 9.49 15.08
CA PRO A 456 -2.49 9.49 13.73
C PRO A 456 -3.74 10.39 13.62
N PRO A 457 -3.93 11.14 12.52
CA PRO A 457 -4.98 12.16 12.41
C PRO A 457 -6.42 11.61 12.40
N GLU A 458 -6.58 10.31 12.22
CA GLU A 458 -7.88 9.67 11.95
C GLU A 458 -8.53 8.94 13.14
N HIS A 459 -7.90 8.92 14.32
CA HIS A 459 -8.36 8.13 15.47
C HIS A 459 -9.27 8.94 16.42
N ASP A 460 -10.36 8.32 16.90
CA ASP A 460 -11.24 8.90 17.90
C ASP A 460 -10.63 8.70 19.29
N ARG A 461 -10.45 9.80 20.05
CA ARG A 461 -9.59 9.84 21.23
C ARG A 461 -10.41 10.20 22.45
N ARG A 462 -10.78 9.21 23.20
CA ARG A 462 -11.43 9.40 24.50
C ARG A 462 -10.53 9.09 25.68
N HIS A 463 -9.49 8.25 25.47
CA HIS A 463 -8.41 8.10 26.44
C HIS A 463 -7.38 9.23 26.30
N ARG A 464 -6.83 9.66 27.42
CA ARG A 464 -5.66 10.53 27.47
C ARG A 464 -4.56 9.83 28.28
N TYR A 465 -3.63 9.22 27.58
CA TYR A 465 -2.43 8.74 28.26
C TYR A 465 -1.50 9.91 28.55
N PRO A 466 -0.97 10.06 29.77
CA PRO A 466 -0.12 11.20 30.09
C PRO A 466 1.19 11.15 29.32
N THR A 467 1.44 12.18 28.49
CA THR A 467 2.78 12.45 27.95
C THR A 467 3.58 13.12 29.06
N THR A 468 4.73 12.56 29.42
CA THR A 468 5.41 12.95 30.63
C THR A 468 6.58 13.91 30.44
N ILE A 469 7.25 13.94 29.27
CA ILE A 469 8.39 14.83 28.98
C ILE A 469 8.50 15.05 27.47
N ASP A 470 8.76 16.28 27.03
CA ASP A 470 9.13 16.57 25.66
C ASP A 470 10.58 16.07 25.36
N GLY A 471 10.75 15.40 24.23
CA GLY A 471 12.00 14.79 23.81
C GLY A 471 12.20 13.37 24.35
N ALA A 472 13.36 12.77 24.08
CA ALA A 472 13.70 11.41 24.49
C ALA A 472 14.92 11.43 25.44
N PRO A 473 14.74 11.71 26.75
CA PRO A 473 15.88 11.93 27.68
C PRO A 473 16.65 10.66 28.01
N PHE A 474 16.07 9.48 27.78
CA PHE A 474 16.59 8.20 28.28
C PHE A 474 17.35 7.39 27.20
N GLY A 475 18.09 6.37 27.67
CA GLY A 475 19.03 5.59 26.89
C GLY A 475 18.44 4.55 25.94
N LEU A 476 17.19 4.12 26.17
CA LEU A 476 16.51 3.12 25.35
C LEU A 476 15.25 3.71 24.74
N GLY A 477 15.06 3.56 23.43
CA GLY A 477 13.81 3.85 22.73
C GLY A 477 12.98 2.57 22.58
N MET A 478 11.71 2.59 22.98
CA MET A 478 10.74 1.51 22.74
C MET A 478 9.60 2.05 21.88
N LEU A 479 9.45 1.49 20.69
CA LEU A 479 8.52 1.95 19.65
C LEU A 479 7.36 0.96 19.55
N ALA A 480 6.29 1.22 20.33
CA ALA A 480 5.11 0.36 20.43
C ALA A 480 4.03 0.83 19.46
N MET A 481 4.15 0.43 18.21
CA MET A 481 3.22 0.77 17.13
C MET A 481 3.31 -0.30 16.03
N ASP A 482 2.29 -0.38 15.18
CA ASP A 482 2.35 -1.25 14.01
C ASP A 482 3.45 -0.81 13.03
N VAL A 483 3.78 -1.67 12.08
CA VAL A 483 4.90 -1.46 11.16
C VAL A 483 4.66 -0.24 10.25
N ASP A 484 3.43 -0.04 9.77
CA ASP A 484 3.08 1.11 8.92
C ASP A 484 3.12 2.42 9.75
N GLY A 485 2.65 2.38 11.00
CA GLY A 485 2.75 3.48 11.96
C GLY A 485 4.20 3.84 12.29
N LEU A 486 5.09 2.84 12.42
CA LEU A 486 6.52 3.08 12.62
C LEU A 486 7.16 3.75 11.42
N LEU A 487 6.86 3.28 10.21
CA LEU A 487 7.34 3.90 8.97
C LEU A 487 6.86 5.35 8.86
N HIS A 488 5.61 5.61 9.22
CA HIS A 488 5.08 6.97 9.27
C HIS A 488 5.74 7.82 10.36
N PHE A 489 5.86 7.29 11.59
CA PHE A 489 6.48 8.01 12.72
C PHE A 489 7.95 8.33 12.45
N ALA A 490 8.69 7.39 11.85
CA ALA A 490 10.06 7.61 11.41
C ALA A 490 10.19 8.83 10.50
N GLY A 491 9.08 9.25 9.88
CA GLY A 491 8.85 10.41 9.11
C GLY A 491 8.64 11.73 9.80
N THR A 492 8.60 11.73 11.07
CA THR A 492 8.33 12.94 11.84
C THR A 492 9.55 13.43 12.58
N SER A 493 9.60 14.72 12.89
CA SER A 493 10.65 15.30 13.75
C SER A 493 10.66 14.68 15.15
N ALA A 494 9.55 14.10 15.60
CA ALA A 494 9.45 13.44 16.91
C ALA A 494 10.27 12.14 16.98
N PHE A 495 10.65 11.53 15.86
CA PHE A 495 11.53 10.36 15.82
C PHE A 495 13.01 10.72 16.06
N HIS A 496 13.44 11.94 15.78
CA HIS A 496 14.83 12.37 15.86
C HIS A 496 15.55 12.02 17.16
N PRO A 497 14.97 12.30 18.35
CA PRO A 497 15.64 12.03 19.61
C PRO A 497 15.93 10.54 19.84
N HIS A 498 15.26 9.64 19.12
CA HIS A 498 15.37 8.19 19.29
C HIS A 498 16.50 7.55 18.46
N ARG A 499 17.05 8.26 17.45
CA ARG A 499 17.98 7.69 16.47
C ARG A 499 19.35 7.34 17.00
N ALA A 500 19.88 8.15 17.89
CA ALA A 500 21.22 7.95 18.46
C ALA A 500 21.26 6.89 19.58
N ARG A 501 20.18 6.12 19.77
CA ARG A 501 19.97 5.21 20.91
C ARG A 501 19.61 3.82 20.41
N PRO A 502 19.86 2.76 21.21
CA PRO A 502 19.25 1.46 20.98
C PRO A 502 17.71 1.58 20.90
N ARG A 503 17.11 0.93 19.94
CA ARG A 503 15.66 0.99 19.67
C ARG A 503 15.10 -0.40 19.59
N VAL A 504 14.03 -0.63 20.35
CA VAL A 504 13.24 -1.85 20.31
C VAL A 504 11.89 -1.53 19.66
N GLY A 505 11.59 -2.18 18.56
CA GLY A 505 10.27 -2.18 17.95
C GLY A 505 9.38 -3.17 18.69
N VAL A 506 8.17 -2.77 19.06
CA VAL A 506 7.19 -3.71 19.65
C VAL A 506 6.07 -3.85 18.66
N TRP A 507 6.01 -5.01 18.01
CA TRP A 507 5.16 -5.25 16.86
C TRP A 507 4.17 -6.38 17.09
N ASP A 508 3.03 -6.23 16.42
CA ASP A 508 1.99 -7.24 16.32
C ASP A 508 1.68 -7.55 14.85
N TRP A 509 1.42 -8.81 14.55
CA TRP A 509 1.04 -9.24 13.22
C TRP A 509 0.24 -10.55 13.28
N ALA A 510 -0.95 -10.56 12.70
CA ALA A 510 -1.87 -11.66 12.95
C ALA A 510 -1.73 -12.86 11.99
N VAL A 511 -1.05 -12.72 10.83
CA VAL A 511 -0.91 -13.80 9.83
C VAL A 511 0.54 -14.21 9.61
N GLY A 512 0.77 -15.36 8.95
CA GLY A 512 2.08 -15.99 8.86
C GLY A 512 3.12 -15.30 7.97
N SER A 513 2.74 -14.29 7.16
CA SER A 513 3.66 -13.61 6.24
C SER A 513 3.48 -12.09 6.25
N LEU A 514 4.61 -11.37 6.07
CA LEU A 514 4.61 -9.90 5.98
C LEU A 514 4.72 -9.44 4.52
N PRO A 515 4.05 -8.32 4.16
CA PRO A 515 4.30 -7.65 2.88
C PRO A 515 5.74 -7.12 2.77
N GLU A 516 6.36 -7.26 1.60
CA GLU A 516 7.74 -6.83 1.36
C GLU A 516 7.98 -5.34 1.69
N ARG A 517 6.96 -4.46 1.50
CA ARG A 517 7.04 -3.05 1.86
C ARG A 517 7.37 -2.80 3.33
N MET A 518 7.08 -3.75 4.22
CA MET A 518 7.34 -3.65 5.67
C MET A 518 8.79 -3.95 6.05
N ARG A 519 9.60 -4.50 5.14
CA ARG A 519 11.01 -4.83 5.39
C ARG A 519 11.83 -3.61 5.85
N ALA A 520 11.55 -2.42 5.32
CA ALA A 520 12.24 -1.20 5.66
C ALA A 520 12.12 -0.82 7.16
N ALA A 521 11.08 -1.26 7.86
CA ALA A 521 10.91 -0.99 9.29
C ALA A 521 11.96 -1.66 10.17
N TYR A 522 12.51 -2.80 9.73
CA TYR A 522 13.58 -3.47 10.48
C TYR A 522 14.89 -2.64 10.52
N ASP A 523 15.11 -1.75 9.57
CA ASP A 523 16.26 -0.84 9.59
C ASP A 523 16.12 0.27 10.65
N LEU A 524 14.90 0.48 11.14
CA LEU A 524 14.59 1.51 12.14
C LEU A 524 14.78 1.04 13.59
N VAL A 525 14.98 -0.27 13.79
CA VAL A 525 15.09 -0.88 15.12
C VAL A 525 16.31 -1.78 15.20
N ASP A 526 16.81 -1.99 16.41
CA ASP A 526 17.94 -2.88 16.66
C ASP A 526 17.47 -4.28 17.06
N GLU A 527 16.27 -4.37 17.63
CA GLU A 527 15.60 -5.60 18.05
C GLU A 527 14.08 -5.43 17.94
N VAL A 528 13.34 -6.51 17.71
CA VAL A 528 11.88 -6.54 17.68
C VAL A 528 11.35 -7.40 18.81
N TRP A 529 10.39 -6.87 19.57
CA TRP A 529 9.65 -7.62 20.59
C TRP A 529 8.22 -7.90 20.13
N CYS A 530 7.72 -9.08 20.49
CA CYS A 530 6.35 -9.49 20.23
C CYS A 530 5.78 -10.26 21.39
N ALA A 531 4.44 -10.33 21.47
CA ALA A 531 3.73 -10.89 22.61
C ALA A 531 3.48 -12.40 22.50
N SER A 532 3.61 -12.99 21.28
CA SER A 532 3.28 -14.40 21.06
C SER A 532 4.29 -15.11 20.15
N ASP A 533 4.35 -16.44 20.26
CA ASP A 533 5.13 -17.28 19.35
C ASP A 533 4.57 -17.27 17.93
N HIS A 534 3.26 -17.04 17.78
CA HIS A 534 2.61 -16.86 16.48
C HIS A 534 3.21 -15.65 15.74
N VAL A 535 3.21 -14.48 16.39
CA VAL A 535 3.79 -13.25 15.82
C VAL A 535 5.30 -13.41 15.61
N ARG A 536 6.02 -14.01 16.58
CA ARG A 536 7.46 -14.26 16.46
C ARG A 536 7.80 -15.07 15.20
N SER A 537 7.02 -16.10 14.92
CA SER A 537 7.22 -16.95 13.75
C SER A 537 6.95 -16.22 12.44
N ALA A 538 5.93 -15.37 12.41
CA ALA A 538 5.60 -14.55 11.25
C ALA A 538 6.70 -13.52 10.91
N LEU A 539 7.32 -12.94 11.93
CA LEU A 539 8.36 -11.92 11.79
C LEU A 539 9.76 -12.51 11.49
N ALA A 540 10.06 -13.72 11.96
CA ALA A 540 11.43 -14.29 11.98
C ALA A 540 12.05 -14.54 10.58
N GLY A 541 11.23 -14.71 9.53
CA GLY A 541 11.73 -14.97 8.16
C GLY A 541 12.09 -13.71 7.38
N PHE A 542 11.87 -12.51 7.93
CA PHE A 542 11.91 -11.26 7.16
C PHE A 542 13.20 -10.45 7.31
N SER A 543 13.97 -10.66 8.39
CA SER A 543 15.19 -9.90 8.68
C SER A 543 16.11 -10.67 9.63
N ASP A 544 17.41 -10.34 9.59
CA ASP A 544 18.43 -10.83 10.55
C ASP A 544 18.37 -10.14 11.91
N ARG A 545 17.43 -9.22 12.16
CA ARG A 545 17.26 -8.58 13.46
C ARG A 545 16.76 -9.58 14.49
N PRO A 546 17.25 -9.54 15.73
CA PRO A 546 16.74 -10.39 16.80
C PRO A 546 15.24 -10.15 17.03
N ILE A 547 14.45 -11.23 17.12
CA ILE A 547 13.03 -11.18 17.42
C ILE A 547 12.78 -11.93 18.71
N VAL A 548 12.32 -11.22 19.72
CA VAL A 548 12.22 -11.70 21.10
C VAL A 548 10.76 -11.70 21.53
N LYS A 549 10.29 -12.84 22.07
CA LYS A 549 9.00 -12.89 22.74
C LYS A 549 9.16 -12.36 24.17
N HIS A 550 8.44 -11.28 24.49
CA HIS A 550 8.42 -10.71 25.83
C HIS A 550 7.34 -11.39 26.70
N PRO A 551 7.51 -11.48 28.01
CA PRO A 551 6.46 -11.98 28.92
C PRO A 551 5.28 -11.00 28.95
N LEU A 552 4.10 -11.54 29.24
CA LEU A 552 2.87 -10.74 29.35
C LEU A 552 2.80 -10.06 30.73
N ALA A 553 2.26 -8.83 30.76
CA ALA A 553 1.99 -8.07 31.98
C ALA A 553 0.50 -7.66 31.99
N ILE A 554 -0.37 -8.63 32.31
CA ILE A 554 -1.82 -8.47 32.23
C ILE A 554 -2.39 -8.14 33.62
N ASP A 555 -3.20 -7.07 33.70
CA ASP A 555 -3.92 -6.75 34.93
C ASP A 555 -4.98 -7.81 35.23
N VAL A 556 -4.93 -8.36 36.42
CA VAL A 556 -6.05 -9.10 36.96
C VAL A 556 -7.07 -8.09 37.47
N LEU A 557 -8.28 -8.13 36.94
CA LEU A 557 -9.37 -7.25 37.35
C LEU A 557 -10.02 -7.81 38.66
N PRO A 558 -9.64 -7.32 39.85
CA PRO A 558 -10.01 -8.00 41.10
C PRO A 558 -11.48 -7.82 41.53
N HIS A 559 -12.12 -6.73 41.09
CA HIS A 559 -13.49 -6.40 41.48
C HIS A 559 -14.30 -5.88 40.29
N ALA A 560 -15.57 -6.36 40.21
CA ALA A 560 -16.51 -5.79 39.25
C ALA A 560 -16.77 -4.32 39.63
N PRO A 561 -16.78 -3.38 38.64
CA PRO A 561 -17.26 -2.03 38.85
C PRO A 561 -18.71 -2.01 39.33
N ALA A 562 -19.17 -0.88 39.89
CA ALA A 562 -20.56 -0.71 40.36
C ALA A 562 -21.59 -0.60 39.21
N VAL A 563 -21.17 -0.74 37.95
CA VAL A 563 -22.03 -0.69 36.75
C VAL A 563 -22.81 -2.00 36.64
N THR A 564 -24.11 -1.92 36.40
CA THR A 564 -25.04 -3.06 36.25
C THR A 564 -25.35 -3.32 34.76
N ARG A 565 -25.98 -4.48 34.47
CA ARG A 565 -26.50 -4.78 33.13
C ARG A 565 -27.49 -3.69 32.65
N GLY A 566 -28.38 -3.24 33.57
CA GLY A 566 -29.33 -2.18 33.26
C GLY A 566 -28.71 -0.84 32.87
N ASP A 567 -27.56 -0.47 33.50
CA ASP A 567 -26.81 0.75 33.13
C ASP A 567 -26.24 0.67 31.71
N LEU A 568 -25.89 -0.56 31.26
CA LEU A 568 -25.43 -0.81 29.89
C LEU A 568 -26.58 -1.08 28.89
N GLY A 569 -27.83 -1.13 29.35
CA GLY A 569 -29.00 -1.45 28.52
C GLY A 569 -29.10 -2.94 28.16
N LEU A 570 -28.48 -3.83 28.96
CA LEU A 570 -28.48 -5.27 28.74
C LEU A 570 -29.57 -5.98 29.56
N PRO A 571 -30.10 -7.15 29.11
CA PRO A 571 -31.12 -7.89 29.83
C PRO A 571 -30.58 -8.51 31.13
N GLU A 572 -31.36 -8.42 32.20
CA GLU A 572 -30.96 -8.92 33.53
C GLU A 572 -31.07 -10.45 33.68
N ALA A 573 -32.00 -11.08 32.97
CA ALA A 573 -32.39 -12.48 33.20
C ALA A 573 -31.82 -13.48 32.19
N GLU A 574 -31.04 -13.03 31.19
CA GLU A 574 -30.46 -13.89 30.15
C GLU A 574 -29.05 -14.34 30.51
N PHE A 575 -28.65 -15.50 29.95
CA PHE A 575 -27.26 -15.93 29.94
C PHE A 575 -26.56 -15.22 28.77
N LEU A 576 -25.65 -14.28 29.04
CA LEU A 576 -25.07 -13.41 28.06
C LEU A 576 -23.74 -13.91 27.52
N PHE A 577 -23.73 -14.25 26.23
CA PHE A 577 -22.49 -14.38 25.44
C PHE A 577 -22.06 -13.01 24.92
N GLY A 578 -20.76 -12.77 24.76
CA GLY A 578 -20.31 -11.46 24.28
C GLY A 578 -19.07 -11.51 23.41
N LEU A 579 -18.96 -10.52 22.50
CA LEU A 579 -17.80 -10.22 21.68
C LEU A 579 -17.59 -8.70 21.63
N VAL A 580 -16.33 -8.27 21.67
CA VAL A 580 -15.90 -6.87 21.55
C VAL A 580 -15.07 -6.73 20.27
N PHE A 581 -15.41 -5.79 19.38
CA PHE A 581 -14.65 -5.55 18.15
C PHE A 581 -14.84 -4.10 17.61
N ASP A 582 -13.92 -3.68 16.73
CA ASP A 582 -13.98 -2.39 16.01
C ASP A 582 -14.32 -2.63 14.54
N TYR A 583 -15.32 -1.92 14.01
CA TYR A 583 -15.71 -1.98 12.59
C TYR A 583 -14.61 -1.52 11.62
N ARG A 584 -13.65 -0.70 12.07
CA ARG A 584 -12.48 -0.29 11.26
C ARG A 584 -11.43 -1.40 11.13
N GLY A 585 -11.49 -2.41 12.01
CA GLY A 585 -10.67 -3.58 11.89
C GLY A 585 -11.06 -4.45 10.68
N ILE A 586 -10.25 -5.47 10.42
CA ILE A 586 -10.57 -6.46 9.39
C ILE A 586 -11.71 -7.35 9.91
N LEU A 587 -12.94 -7.08 9.49
CA LEU A 587 -14.16 -7.75 9.97
C LEU A 587 -14.06 -9.27 9.81
N ALA A 588 -13.49 -9.74 8.67
CA ALA A 588 -13.28 -11.16 8.42
C ALA A 588 -12.34 -11.81 9.45
N ARG A 589 -11.34 -11.07 9.95
CA ARG A 589 -10.37 -11.56 10.94
C ARG A 589 -11.02 -11.79 12.31
N THR A 590 -11.77 -10.81 12.80
CA THR A 590 -12.50 -10.92 14.08
C THR A 590 -13.73 -11.83 13.99
N ASN A 591 -14.28 -11.99 12.79
CA ASN A 591 -15.34 -12.93 12.42
C ASN A 591 -16.65 -12.84 13.25
N PRO A 592 -17.24 -11.65 13.46
CA PRO A 592 -18.51 -11.53 14.17
C PRO A 592 -19.67 -12.23 13.44
N LEU A 593 -19.64 -12.28 12.10
CA LEU A 593 -20.65 -12.97 11.30
C LEU A 593 -20.64 -14.50 11.54
N GLY A 594 -19.46 -15.09 11.72
CA GLY A 594 -19.30 -16.48 12.12
C GLY A 594 -19.88 -16.74 13.52
N LEU A 595 -19.61 -15.83 14.46
CA LEU A 595 -20.18 -15.92 15.81
C LEU A 595 -21.71 -15.81 15.80
N ILE A 596 -22.28 -14.84 15.09
CA ILE A 596 -23.73 -14.70 14.93
C ILE A 596 -24.33 -15.98 14.35
N THR A 597 -23.67 -16.57 13.36
CA THR A 597 -24.11 -17.83 12.73
C THR A 597 -24.07 -18.99 13.71
N ALA A 598 -22.99 -19.17 14.47
CA ALA A 598 -22.86 -20.20 15.47
C ALA A 598 -23.89 -20.04 16.61
N TYR A 599 -24.10 -18.79 17.08
CA TYR A 599 -25.12 -18.46 18.08
C TYR A 599 -26.53 -18.81 17.60
N ARG A 600 -26.89 -18.46 16.36
CA ARG A 600 -28.20 -18.79 15.74
C ARG A 600 -28.40 -20.31 15.54
N ARG A 601 -27.32 -21.09 15.42
CA ARG A 601 -27.39 -22.56 15.42
C ARG A 601 -27.65 -23.12 16.80
N ALA A 602 -27.07 -22.49 17.82
CA ALA A 602 -27.18 -22.93 19.21
C ALA A 602 -28.53 -22.56 19.85
N PHE A 603 -29.07 -21.35 19.56
CA PHE A 603 -30.21 -20.79 20.31
C PHE A 603 -31.29 -20.20 19.38
N GLY A 604 -32.55 -20.46 19.80
CA GLY A 604 -33.73 -19.72 19.34
C GLY A 604 -33.92 -18.42 20.16
N PRO A 605 -34.79 -17.51 19.68
CA PRO A 605 -34.97 -16.18 20.32
C PRO A 605 -35.56 -16.21 21.71
N ASP A 606 -36.19 -17.32 22.13
CA ASP A 606 -36.89 -17.50 23.41
C ASP A 606 -36.17 -18.48 24.36
N ASP A 607 -34.96 -18.89 24.07
CA ASP A 607 -34.21 -19.88 24.87
C ASP A 607 -33.63 -19.33 26.18
N GLY A 608 -33.69 -18.00 26.40
CA GLY A 608 -33.13 -17.35 27.60
C GLY A 608 -31.62 -17.08 27.51
N ALA A 609 -31.04 -17.21 26.33
CA ALA A 609 -29.68 -16.79 26.01
C ALA A 609 -29.71 -15.45 25.26
N GLY A 610 -28.68 -14.63 25.46
CA GLY A 610 -28.46 -13.36 24.72
C GLY A 610 -27.05 -13.28 24.16
N LEU A 611 -26.89 -12.66 22.99
CA LEU A 611 -25.59 -12.34 22.42
C LEU A 611 -25.36 -10.83 22.43
N VAL A 612 -24.33 -10.37 23.10
CA VAL A 612 -23.93 -8.96 23.16
C VAL A 612 -22.77 -8.75 22.19
N LEU A 613 -22.94 -7.84 21.23
CA LEU A 613 -21.92 -7.39 20.31
C LEU A 613 -21.58 -5.95 20.67
N GLU A 614 -20.51 -5.73 21.43
CA GLU A 614 -19.99 -4.39 21.68
C GLU A 614 -19.09 -3.98 20.53
N THR A 615 -19.36 -2.80 19.97
CA THR A 615 -18.65 -2.30 18.80
C THR A 615 -18.46 -0.79 18.85
N ILE A 616 -17.47 -0.32 18.10
CA ILE A 616 -17.20 1.11 17.87
C ILE A 616 -16.97 1.38 16.38
N ASN A 617 -17.09 2.65 16.00
CA ASN A 617 -16.78 3.16 14.66
C ASN A 617 -17.72 2.69 13.53
N GLY A 618 -18.94 2.24 13.81
CA GLY A 618 -19.91 1.84 12.77
C GLY A 618 -20.18 2.96 11.75
N SER A 619 -20.26 4.21 12.19
CA SER A 619 -20.42 5.37 11.30
C SER A 619 -19.23 5.63 10.36
N ARG A 620 -18.05 5.10 10.67
CA ARG A 620 -16.82 5.23 9.87
C ARG A 620 -16.58 4.03 8.95
N ALA A 621 -17.28 2.93 9.19
CA ALA A 621 -17.25 1.72 8.36
C ALA A 621 -18.68 1.22 8.08
N PRO A 622 -19.50 2.02 7.38
CA PRO A 622 -20.93 1.76 7.22
C PRO A 622 -21.24 0.45 6.51
N ASP A 623 -20.38 0.00 5.61
CA ASP A 623 -20.55 -1.28 4.90
C ASP A 623 -20.38 -2.47 5.86
N HIS A 624 -19.40 -2.43 6.75
CA HIS A 624 -19.21 -3.43 7.79
C HIS A 624 -20.38 -3.43 8.80
N ALA A 625 -20.83 -2.25 9.22
CA ALA A 625 -21.97 -2.10 10.12
C ALA A 625 -23.24 -2.71 9.49
N ALA A 626 -23.53 -2.38 8.23
CA ALA A 626 -24.69 -2.91 7.51
C ALA A 626 -24.67 -4.45 7.38
N LEU A 627 -23.50 -5.07 7.21
CA LEU A 627 -23.36 -6.53 7.19
C LEU A 627 -23.75 -7.15 8.54
N VAL A 628 -23.27 -6.58 9.65
CA VAL A 628 -23.58 -7.07 11.00
C VAL A 628 -25.06 -6.79 11.32
N GLU A 629 -25.59 -5.61 11.05
CA GLU A 629 -27.02 -5.27 11.24
C GLU A 629 -27.93 -6.23 10.45
N THR A 630 -27.56 -6.57 9.21
CA THR A 630 -28.28 -7.55 8.39
C THR A 630 -28.27 -8.94 9.04
N ALA A 631 -27.11 -9.36 9.58
CA ALA A 631 -26.96 -10.67 10.21
C ALA A 631 -27.75 -10.80 11.50
N VAL A 632 -27.92 -9.71 12.27
CA VAL A 632 -28.69 -9.70 13.52
C VAL A 632 -30.18 -9.44 13.30
N CYS A 633 -30.59 -9.05 12.09
CA CYS A 633 -31.98 -8.70 11.78
C CYS A 633 -32.96 -9.81 12.19
N GLY A 634 -34.06 -9.42 12.85
CA GLY A 634 -35.12 -10.34 13.29
C GLY A 634 -34.77 -11.18 14.54
N ARG A 635 -33.68 -10.86 15.28
CA ARG A 635 -33.27 -11.52 16.52
C ARG A 635 -33.25 -10.52 17.69
N SER A 636 -34.27 -10.56 18.53
CA SER A 636 -34.40 -9.68 19.71
C SER A 636 -33.42 -10.04 20.85
N ASP A 637 -32.87 -11.23 20.81
CA ASP A 637 -31.89 -11.78 21.75
C ASP A 637 -30.42 -11.49 21.35
N ILE A 638 -30.19 -10.71 20.25
CA ILE A 638 -28.87 -10.22 19.86
C ILE A 638 -28.84 -8.70 20.09
N HIS A 639 -27.98 -8.28 21.02
CA HIS A 639 -27.87 -6.89 21.49
C HIS A 639 -26.64 -6.23 20.89
N LEU A 640 -26.86 -5.27 19.98
CA LEU A 640 -25.79 -4.49 19.35
C LEU A 640 -25.56 -3.20 20.16
N LEU A 641 -24.38 -3.07 20.76
CA LEU A 641 -23.91 -1.88 21.48
C LEU A 641 -22.91 -1.12 20.61
N ASP A 642 -23.39 -0.39 19.59
CA ASP A 642 -22.52 0.48 18.76
C ASP A 642 -22.34 1.84 19.43
N ARG A 643 -21.63 1.86 20.53
CA ARG A 643 -21.24 3.05 21.26
C ARG A 643 -19.92 2.86 22.01
N HIS A 644 -19.23 3.95 22.20
CA HIS A 644 -18.02 3.92 23.00
C HIS A 644 -18.36 3.70 24.49
N LEU A 645 -17.79 2.67 25.09
CA LEU A 645 -17.77 2.43 26.52
C LEU A 645 -16.51 3.05 27.13
N ASP A 646 -16.65 3.70 28.29
CA ASP A 646 -15.47 4.16 29.02
C ASP A 646 -14.74 2.97 29.69
N GLU A 647 -13.57 3.22 30.30
CA GLU A 647 -12.78 2.15 30.92
C GLU A 647 -13.53 1.41 32.03
N VAL A 648 -14.41 2.10 32.78
CA VAL A 648 -15.19 1.51 33.88
C VAL A 648 -16.33 0.67 33.29
N GLU A 649 -17.04 1.16 32.29
CA GLU A 649 -18.10 0.45 31.57
C GLU A 649 -17.55 -0.79 30.85
N MET A 650 -16.40 -0.65 30.18
CA MET A 650 -15.76 -1.76 29.46
C MET A 650 -15.31 -2.87 30.44
N ARG A 651 -14.70 -2.50 31.54
CA ARG A 651 -14.36 -3.47 32.61
C ARG A 651 -15.60 -4.16 33.17
N ALA A 652 -16.68 -3.40 33.39
CA ALA A 652 -17.94 -3.94 33.85
C ALA A 652 -18.53 -4.93 32.84
N LEU A 653 -18.52 -4.61 31.57
CA LEU A 653 -19.01 -5.51 30.50
C LEU A 653 -18.40 -6.89 30.61
N PHE A 654 -17.05 -6.98 30.71
CA PHE A 654 -16.38 -8.28 30.84
C PHE A 654 -16.82 -9.07 32.09
N HIS A 655 -17.12 -8.40 33.19
CA HIS A 655 -17.64 -9.10 34.41
C HIS A 655 -19.13 -9.46 34.31
N LEU A 656 -19.91 -8.74 33.49
CA LEU A 656 -21.36 -8.91 33.34
C LEU A 656 -21.74 -9.97 32.29
N LEU A 657 -20.80 -10.33 31.40
CA LEU A 657 -20.95 -11.46 30.49
C LEU A 657 -20.82 -12.78 31.22
N ASP A 658 -21.68 -13.75 30.89
CA ASP A 658 -21.57 -15.13 31.38
C ASP A 658 -20.57 -15.96 30.59
N CYS A 659 -20.28 -15.55 29.31
CA CYS A 659 -19.26 -16.15 28.46
C CYS A 659 -18.76 -15.18 27.39
N TYR A 660 -17.47 -15.09 27.25
CA TYR A 660 -16.84 -14.35 26.13
C TYR A 660 -16.56 -15.31 24.98
N VAL A 661 -16.94 -14.93 23.74
CA VAL A 661 -16.78 -15.79 22.57
C VAL A 661 -16.04 -15.05 21.45
N SER A 662 -14.89 -15.59 21.03
CA SER A 662 -14.11 -15.05 19.92
C SER A 662 -13.84 -16.13 18.88
N LEU A 663 -14.64 -16.19 17.84
CA LEU A 663 -14.41 -17.08 16.70
C LEU A 663 -13.50 -16.43 15.65
N HIS A 664 -12.45 -15.76 16.13
CA HIS A 664 -11.49 -15.08 15.29
C HIS A 664 -10.78 -16.03 14.31
N ARG A 665 -10.38 -15.52 13.18
CA ARG A 665 -9.55 -16.26 12.21
C ARG A 665 -8.07 -16.13 12.51
N SER A 666 -7.67 -15.01 13.11
CA SER A 666 -6.32 -14.86 13.65
C SER A 666 -6.22 -13.66 14.60
N GLU A 667 -5.36 -13.76 15.60
CA GLU A 667 -5.03 -12.72 16.57
C GLU A 667 -3.52 -12.71 16.83
N GLY A 668 -2.94 -11.52 16.97
CA GLY A 668 -1.54 -11.42 17.40
C GLY A 668 -1.35 -11.88 18.84
N LEU A 669 -2.25 -11.46 19.74
CA LEU A 669 -2.33 -11.95 21.14
C LEU A 669 -3.76 -12.26 21.57
N GLY A 670 -4.75 -11.42 21.22
CA GLY A 670 -6.13 -11.55 21.70
C GLY A 670 -6.36 -10.85 23.05
N PHE A 671 -6.07 -9.55 23.12
CA PHE A 671 -6.19 -8.75 24.36
C PHE A 671 -7.59 -8.78 24.96
N THR A 672 -8.66 -8.77 24.17
CA THR A 672 -10.04 -8.82 24.68
C THR A 672 -10.36 -10.17 25.31
N ILE A 673 -9.85 -11.26 24.76
CA ILE A 673 -9.97 -12.62 25.32
C ILE A 673 -9.22 -12.67 26.67
N ALA A 674 -7.99 -12.17 26.70
CA ALA A 674 -7.18 -12.12 27.92
C ALA A 674 -7.85 -11.29 29.03
N THR A 675 -8.49 -10.16 28.66
CA THR A 675 -9.23 -9.29 29.60
C THR A 675 -10.47 -10.01 30.14
N ALA A 676 -11.24 -10.72 29.31
CA ALA A 676 -12.38 -11.51 29.74
C ALA A 676 -11.95 -12.61 30.76
N MET A 677 -10.89 -13.35 30.42
CA MET A 677 -10.34 -14.36 31.36
C MET A 677 -9.81 -13.73 32.66
N ALA A 678 -9.19 -12.53 32.60
CA ALA A 678 -8.74 -11.81 33.79
C ALA A 678 -9.92 -11.35 34.69
N ALA A 679 -11.09 -11.06 34.12
CA ALA A 679 -12.31 -10.79 34.82
C ALA A 679 -12.90 -12.05 35.47
N GLY A 680 -12.48 -13.25 35.07
CA GLY A 680 -13.02 -14.52 35.47
C GLY A 680 -14.21 -15.01 34.63
N THR A 681 -14.43 -14.37 33.49
CA THR A 681 -15.45 -14.75 32.51
C THR A 681 -14.92 -15.92 31.69
N PRO A 682 -15.67 -17.03 31.59
CA PRO A 682 -15.26 -18.15 30.75
C PRO A 682 -15.13 -17.75 29.28
N ALA A 683 -14.14 -18.29 28.59
CA ALA A 683 -13.87 -17.95 27.21
C ALA A 683 -14.01 -19.16 26.28
N ILE A 684 -14.65 -18.91 25.11
CA ILE A 684 -14.66 -19.82 23.97
C ILE A 684 -13.88 -19.10 22.87
N ALA A 685 -12.82 -19.70 22.32
CA ALA A 685 -12.06 -19.06 21.24
C ALA A 685 -11.54 -20.08 20.24
N THR A 686 -11.18 -19.62 19.05
CA THR A 686 -10.57 -20.46 18.01
C THR A 686 -9.25 -21.05 18.51
N ASP A 687 -9.04 -22.34 18.24
CA ASP A 687 -7.77 -23.05 18.52
C ASP A 687 -6.71 -22.67 17.46
N TRP A 688 -6.32 -21.39 17.46
CA TRP A 688 -5.36 -20.84 16.52
C TRP A 688 -4.83 -19.48 16.96
N SER A 689 -3.53 -19.25 16.75
CA SER A 689 -2.82 -17.95 16.82
C SER A 689 -2.42 -17.52 18.25
N GLY A 690 -2.34 -16.20 18.50
CA GLY A 690 -1.70 -15.64 19.69
C GLY A 690 -2.42 -15.90 21.02
N ASN A 691 -3.72 -16.20 21.00
CA ASN A 691 -4.46 -16.54 22.22
C ASN A 691 -3.96 -17.82 22.89
N LEU A 692 -3.30 -18.72 22.15
CA LEU A 692 -2.72 -19.96 22.69
C LEU A 692 -1.52 -19.71 23.63
N GLU A 693 -1.03 -18.48 23.75
CA GLU A 693 -0.05 -18.12 24.78
C GLU A 693 -0.60 -18.24 26.21
N PHE A 694 -1.90 -18.06 26.36
CA PHE A 694 -2.55 -18.06 27.68
C PHE A 694 -3.79 -18.94 27.76
N MET A 695 -4.24 -19.54 26.66
CA MET A 695 -5.38 -20.48 26.63
C MET A 695 -4.91 -21.93 26.47
N ASP A 696 -5.58 -22.83 27.13
CA ASP A 696 -5.47 -24.28 26.99
C ASP A 696 -6.82 -24.96 27.33
N ASP A 697 -6.94 -26.25 27.08
CA ASP A 697 -8.18 -27.03 27.32
C ASP A 697 -8.64 -27.05 28.78
N ASP A 698 -7.75 -26.76 29.74
CA ASP A 698 -8.09 -26.68 31.16
C ASP A 698 -8.70 -25.32 31.55
N SER A 699 -8.35 -24.27 30.84
CA SER A 699 -8.64 -22.87 31.20
C SER A 699 -9.66 -22.18 30.28
N ALA A 700 -9.98 -22.78 29.13
CA ALA A 700 -10.92 -22.23 28.15
C ALA A 700 -11.51 -23.34 27.26
N VAL A 701 -12.46 -22.97 26.38
CA VAL A 701 -12.93 -23.88 25.33
C VAL A 701 -12.26 -23.47 24.01
N LEU A 702 -11.43 -24.37 23.47
CA LEU A 702 -10.77 -24.19 22.19
C LEU A 702 -11.64 -24.79 21.06
N VAL A 703 -12.02 -23.96 20.08
CA VAL A 703 -12.83 -24.36 18.93
C VAL A 703 -11.92 -24.83 17.80
N PRO A 704 -12.08 -26.10 17.35
CA PRO A 704 -11.29 -26.60 16.22
C PRO A 704 -11.44 -25.73 14.98
N SER A 705 -10.40 -25.66 14.17
CA SER A 705 -10.40 -24.88 12.94
C SER A 705 -9.64 -25.56 11.81
N SER A 706 -9.88 -25.13 10.58
CA SER A 706 -9.08 -25.47 9.41
C SER A 706 -8.40 -24.22 8.86
N LEU A 707 -7.23 -24.38 8.21
CA LEU A 707 -6.56 -23.24 7.59
C LEU A 707 -7.16 -22.95 6.21
N VAL A 708 -7.44 -21.69 5.95
CA VAL A 708 -7.91 -21.18 4.65
C VAL A 708 -7.08 -19.97 4.24
N GLU A 709 -7.02 -19.69 2.95
CA GLU A 709 -6.36 -18.47 2.45
C GLU A 709 -7.09 -17.21 2.91
N VAL A 710 -6.33 -16.16 3.16
CA VAL A 710 -6.85 -14.86 3.60
C VAL A 710 -7.72 -14.22 2.52
N GLY A 711 -7.31 -14.31 1.24
CA GLY A 711 -8.01 -13.69 0.13
C GLY A 711 -7.74 -12.18 0.02
N HIS A 712 -8.36 -11.54 -0.99
CA HIS A 712 -8.04 -10.16 -1.37
C HIS A 712 -8.69 -9.07 -0.50
N ASP A 713 -9.73 -9.41 0.28
CA ASP A 713 -10.54 -8.41 1.02
C ASP A 713 -10.01 -8.09 2.44
N ALA A 714 -8.79 -8.52 2.75
CA ALA A 714 -8.22 -8.38 4.11
C ALA A 714 -6.91 -7.59 4.15
N TRP A 715 -6.80 -6.54 3.34
CA TRP A 715 -5.64 -5.63 3.42
C TRP A 715 -5.41 -5.15 4.88
N PRO A 716 -4.17 -5.16 5.43
CA PRO A 716 -2.87 -5.20 4.73
C PRO A 716 -2.25 -6.60 4.59
N TYR A 717 -2.98 -7.68 4.85
CA TYR A 717 -2.45 -9.04 4.74
C TYR A 717 -2.30 -9.47 3.28
N LEU A 718 -1.31 -10.34 3.03
CA LEU A 718 -1.13 -10.91 1.70
C LEU A 718 -2.24 -11.95 1.43
N PRO A 719 -2.84 -11.95 0.22
CA PRO A 719 -3.96 -12.84 -0.11
C PRO A 719 -3.67 -14.34 0.03
N ASP A 720 -2.42 -14.74 -0.22
CA ASP A 720 -1.91 -16.11 -0.13
C ASP A 720 -1.47 -16.50 1.30
N SER A 721 -1.56 -15.57 2.25
CA SER A 721 -1.41 -15.90 3.67
C SER A 721 -2.56 -16.81 4.12
N SER A 722 -2.35 -17.54 5.20
CA SER A 722 -3.36 -18.42 5.79
C SER A 722 -3.80 -17.93 7.15
N TRP A 723 -5.08 -18.13 7.45
CA TRP A 723 -5.68 -17.96 8.75
C TRP A 723 -6.68 -19.10 9.06
N ALA A 724 -7.20 -19.13 10.29
CA ALA A 724 -8.14 -20.16 10.70
C ALA A 724 -9.57 -19.89 10.16
N ASP A 725 -10.28 -20.97 9.81
CA ASP A 725 -11.74 -20.96 9.67
C ASP A 725 -12.32 -21.87 10.78
N PRO A 726 -12.91 -21.28 11.84
CA PRO A 726 -13.38 -22.03 13.00
C PRO A 726 -14.61 -22.88 12.69
N ASP A 727 -14.70 -24.06 13.30
CA ASP A 727 -15.87 -24.94 13.22
C ASP A 727 -17.06 -24.34 13.97
N LEU A 728 -18.02 -23.79 13.20
CA LEU A 728 -19.18 -23.11 13.77
C LEU A 728 -20.16 -24.07 14.49
N ASP A 729 -20.19 -25.35 14.13
CA ASP A 729 -21.02 -26.34 14.83
C ASP A 729 -20.38 -26.75 16.16
N ALA A 730 -19.07 -26.90 16.23
CA ALA A 730 -18.32 -27.08 17.46
C ALA A 730 -18.49 -25.86 18.38
N ALA A 731 -18.43 -24.63 17.85
CA ALA A 731 -18.67 -23.41 18.61
C ALA A 731 -20.10 -23.33 19.15
N ALA A 732 -21.12 -23.65 18.34
CA ALA A 732 -22.52 -23.71 18.78
C ALA A 732 -22.74 -24.73 19.91
N ASN A 733 -22.15 -25.91 19.79
CA ASN A 733 -22.22 -26.96 20.83
C ASN A 733 -21.49 -26.51 22.10
N ALA A 734 -20.37 -25.80 22.01
CA ALA A 734 -19.64 -25.26 23.15
C ALA A 734 -20.48 -24.20 23.90
N MET A 735 -21.10 -23.27 23.17
CA MET A 735 -22.00 -22.29 23.78
C MET A 735 -23.19 -22.94 24.45
N ARG A 736 -23.84 -23.91 23.80
CA ARG A 736 -24.98 -24.67 24.40
C ARG A 736 -24.59 -25.38 25.68
N ARG A 737 -23.44 -26.06 25.70
CA ARG A 737 -22.92 -26.76 26.88
C ARG A 737 -22.71 -25.85 28.10
N LEU A 738 -22.12 -24.64 27.89
CA LEU A 738 -21.90 -23.69 28.99
C LEU A 738 -23.21 -23.04 29.46
N PHE A 739 -24.15 -22.81 28.54
CA PHE A 739 -25.50 -22.35 28.88
C PHE A 739 -26.27 -23.36 29.72
N ASP A 740 -26.23 -24.64 29.33
CA ASP A 740 -26.96 -25.73 30.03
C ASP A 740 -26.34 -26.05 31.41
N ASP A 741 -25.06 -25.71 31.63
CA ASP A 741 -24.38 -25.86 32.93
C ASP A 741 -23.64 -24.58 33.37
N PRO A 742 -24.34 -23.59 33.92
CA PRO A 742 -23.71 -22.34 34.40
C PRO A 742 -22.72 -22.53 35.56
N ALA A 743 -22.78 -23.68 36.28
CA ALA A 743 -21.80 -24.01 37.33
C ALA A 743 -20.45 -24.37 36.70
N GLN A 744 -20.47 -25.21 35.65
CA GLN A 744 -19.29 -25.54 34.86
C GLN A 744 -18.70 -24.28 34.19
N ALA A 745 -19.54 -23.39 33.68
CA ALA A 745 -19.09 -22.11 33.07
C ALA A 745 -18.31 -21.27 34.11
N ARG A 746 -18.86 -21.09 35.34
CA ARG A 746 -18.16 -20.34 36.40
C ARG A 746 -16.84 -20.99 36.83
N GLU A 747 -16.80 -22.33 36.91
CA GLU A 747 -15.58 -23.05 37.24
C GLU A 747 -14.51 -22.87 36.14
N LEU A 748 -14.91 -22.95 34.88
CA LEU A 748 -14.02 -22.67 33.76
C LEU A 748 -13.47 -21.23 33.80
N GLY A 749 -14.32 -20.24 34.09
CA GLY A 749 -13.88 -18.84 34.25
C GLY A 749 -12.89 -18.65 35.39
N ALA A 750 -13.09 -19.37 36.53
CA ALA A 750 -12.14 -19.32 37.63
C ALA A 750 -10.77 -19.94 37.27
N ARG A 751 -10.75 -21.05 36.51
CA ARG A 751 -9.50 -21.64 35.99
C ARG A 751 -8.84 -20.71 34.95
N GLY A 752 -9.63 -20.09 34.06
CA GLY A 752 -9.14 -19.11 33.12
C GLY A 752 -8.46 -17.92 33.79
N ARG A 753 -9.09 -17.39 34.85
CA ARG A 753 -8.50 -16.31 35.66
C ARG A 753 -7.20 -16.74 36.36
N ALA A 754 -7.14 -17.92 36.91
CA ALA A 754 -5.92 -18.44 37.51
C ALA A 754 -4.79 -18.59 36.49
N ARG A 755 -5.11 -19.05 35.28
CA ARG A 755 -4.16 -19.18 34.16
C ARG A 755 -3.61 -17.82 33.74
N ILE A 756 -4.49 -16.83 33.51
CA ILE A 756 -4.07 -15.47 33.14
C ILE A 756 -3.20 -14.82 34.22
N THR A 757 -3.55 -15.03 35.50
CA THR A 757 -2.75 -14.51 36.62
C THR A 757 -1.34 -15.09 36.60
N ALA A 758 -1.21 -16.41 36.33
CA ALA A 758 0.08 -17.06 36.26
C ALA A 758 0.92 -16.68 35.06
N VAL A 759 0.29 -16.55 33.88
CA VAL A 759 0.98 -16.18 32.62
C VAL A 759 1.29 -14.69 32.55
N GLY A 760 0.38 -13.84 33.04
CA GLY A 760 0.46 -12.38 32.98
C GLY A 760 1.11 -11.74 34.23
N ASP A 761 1.93 -12.48 34.99
CA ASP A 761 2.58 -11.97 36.21
C ASP A 761 3.46 -10.76 35.93
N VAL A 762 3.02 -9.59 36.42
CA VAL A 762 3.66 -8.29 36.22
C VAL A 762 5.06 -8.24 36.83
N GLN A 763 5.32 -8.90 37.96
CA GLN A 763 6.63 -8.90 38.61
C GLN A 763 7.66 -9.72 37.83
N ARG A 764 7.22 -10.89 37.32
CA ARG A 764 8.06 -11.69 36.42
C ARG A 764 8.40 -10.92 35.15
N ALA A 765 7.42 -10.24 34.56
CA ALA A 765 7.63 -9.42 33.38
C ALA A 765 8.57 -8.23 33.67
N ALA A 766 8.44 -7.58 34.83
CA ALA A 766 9.30 -6.48 35.28
C ALA A 766 10.75 -6.94 35.47
N SER A 767 10.98 -8.12 36.10
CA SER A 767 12.33 -8.68 36.28
C SER A 767 12.98 -8.96 34.92
N TRP A 768 12.27 -9.63 34.01
CA TRP A 768 12.74 -9.89 32.66
C TRP A 768 13.09 -8.59 31.91
N PHE A 769 12.25 -7.56 32.08
CA PHE A 769 12.50 -6.27 31.44
C PHE A 769 13.77 -5.61 31.98
N THR A 770 14.02 -5.66 33.30
CA THR A 770 15.24 -5.11 33.92
C THR A 770 16.48 -5.76 33.32
N ASP A 771 16.50 -7.09 33.18
CA ASP A 771 17.63 -7.81 32.58
C ASP A 771 17.89 -7.37 31.14
N ARG A 772 16.83 -7.25 30.32
CA ARG A 772 16.95 -6.78 28.93
C ARG A 772 17.35 -5.33 28.83
N PHE A 773 16.87 -4.46 29.74
CA PHE A 773 17.27 -3.06 29.78
C PHE A 773 18.79 -2.91 30.03
N VAL A 774 19.34 -3.64 30.98
CA VAL A 774 20.78 -3.65 31.27
C VAL A 774 21.58 -4.17 30.07
N GLU A 775 21.09 -5.23 29.41
CA GLU A 775 21.73 -5.82 28.21
C GLU A 775 21.80 -4.79 27.04
N HIS A 776 20.74 -4.03 26.82
CA HIS A 776 20.69 -3.01 25.74
C HIS A 776 21.48 -1.75 26.06
N THR A 777 21.52 -1.32 27.30
CA THR A 777 22.06 0.01 27.67
C THR A 777 23.41 -0.06 28.37
N GLY A 778 23.74 -1.20 28.99
CA GLY A 778 24.89 -1.30 29.89
C GLY A 778 24.75 -0.46 31.19
N LEU A 779 23.53 0.06 31.47
CA LEU A 779 23.25 0.96 32.59
C LEU A 779 22.53 0.17 33.70
N GLU A 780 23.06 0.21 34.91
CA GLU A 780 22.35 -0.31 36.09
C GLU A 780 21.32 0.71 36.58
N VAL A 781 20.12 0.24 36.91
CA VAL A 781 19.11 1.07 37.59
C VAL A 781 19.23 0.85 39.07
N ALA A 782 19.44 1.93 39.83
CA ALA A 782 19.33 1.85 41.29
C ALA A 782 17.86 1.56 41.64
N VAL A 783 17.57 0.33 42.00
CA VAL A 783 16.24 -0.08 42.51
C VAL A 783 16.13 0.59 43.89
N SER A 784 15.30 1.64 44.00
CA SER A 784 15.00 2.34 45.26
C SER A 784 13.95 1.61 46.07
#